data_0d84c24174666a9b7048fa7f5552e79f
#
_entry.id   0d84c24174666a9b7048fa7f5552e79f
#
_cell.length_a   1.000
_cell.length_b   1.000
_cell.length_c   1.000
_cell.angle_alpha   90.00
_cell.angle_beta   90.00
_cell.angle_gamma   90.00
#
_symmetry.space_group_name_H-M   'P 1'
#
loop_
_entity.id
_entity.type
_entity.pdbx_description
1 polymer ?
#
loop_
_entity_poly.entity_id
_entity_poly.type
_entity_poly.pdbx_seq_one_letter_code
_entity_poly.pdbx_strand_id
1 'polypeptide(L)'
;MDNKPYDKLRASGVNAPTAKMKFRTNVVIQIAMMLFACAIIINLFKVSVVQNKKYEALANNYHFGTMRLEAQRGAIYDATGTPLAWSATVYNVYIDPQLFREEMDDVQKNNESKQAAAEKNGKTATDIVDVATLRENIATYLAGKLNLQKADIEKAFDADGRYYILQTQVEKNVADEIENYFDNLNLVSFATEATTRRYYPQEELAASVIGFTNGDGDGQYGLEYQYNNYLAGVDGRIVSAQAANGEEMPYRYSTTYEAQNGSSLYLTLDTTMQYYLEKAIGEMAVKFNVQQRACGIIMNPKTGAIYAMATYPSFDLNNPSDIYDTATSRALDSLSGQEYSDAYLAARETQWKNKAISEIYYPGSVFKVFTSAAAFEENLIDLQNDSFYCSGYFTVMGEKIGCSNRSGHGTQTFTQALTNSCNPAFMEIGLRLGVEKFSYYFKDFGLTEKTGIDLPGEVASLYIPEDTMSNVDLASSSFGQANKITPIQMITAYSAAINGGKLVTPYLVQEVVDADGNIVMEHETEEKRQVISEETSKTIREQLEAVVEGNGGHNAYIQGYRIGGKSGTSEKLDEYTEGQEMKYVASYGCFAPADDPEVIMLIMADEPDNSIAYYGSTVVVSYARTVMSEILPYLGFYPEYTDEEYADRNVTVPLVQEKSLDSATATLDDMGLSYEIVGEGSSVVSQCPKTGSVIEKGGTVILYTEENTEPEVVEVPNLIGLSAAEANTALTQLGLNIVTMGASSDNADAKVQFQSESAGTSVEVGTVINLTMSINDQSG
;
A
#
# COMPACT_ATOMS: atom_id res chain seq x y z
N MET A 1 -80.35 -60.39 23.71
CA MET A 1 -79.57 -61.45 23.10
C MET A 1 -78.24 -61.57 23.84
N ASP A 2 -78.22 -62.57 24.59
CA ASP A 2 -77.26 -63.17 25.46
C ASP A 2 -75.83 -63.20 24.87
N ASN A 3 -74.93 -62.76 25.63
CA ASN A 3 -73.55 -63.14 25.48
C ASN A 3 -72.94 -63.46 26.84
N LYS A 4 -72.92 -64.72 27.14
CA LYS A 4 -72.19 -65.29 28.27
C LYS A 4 -70.91 -65.94 27.80
N PRO A 5 -69.72 -65.29 27.98
CA PRO A 5 -68.46 -65.99 27.82
C PRO A 5 -67.89 -66.58 29.12
N TYR A 6 -68.58 -66.53 30.24
CA TYR A 6 -68.01 -66.97 31.54
C TYR A 6 -68.30 -68.40 31.98
N ASP A 7 -69.17 -69.13 31.28
CA ASP A 7 -69.56 -70.52 31.70
C ASP A 7 -68.57 -71.64 31.18
N LYS A 8 -67.52 -71.32 30.40
CA LYS A 8 -66.56 -72.34 29.93
C LYS A 8 -65.35 -72.55 30.85
N LEU A 9 -65.21 -71.76 31.89
CA LEU A 9 -64.04 -71.89 32.82
C LEU A 9 -64.38 -72.71 34.09
N ARG A 10 -65.59 -73.21 34.29
CA ARG A 10 -65.96 -74.05 35.43
C ARG A 10 -65.59 -75.55 35.29
N ALA A 11 -65.02 -75.95 34.16
CA ALA A 11 -64.74 -77.35 33.91
C ALA A 11 -63.23 -77.73 34.14
N SER A 12 -62.35 -76.77 34.56
CA SER A 12 -60.91 -77.04 34.72
C SER A 12 -60.38 -77.03 36.17
N GLY A 13 -61.21 -77.36 37.16
CA GLY A 13 -60.73 -77.60 38.52
C GLY A 13 -59.96 -76.50 39.25
N VAL A 14 -59.89 -75.30 38.67
CA VAL A 14 -59.26 -74.14 39.30
C VAL A 14 -60.29 -73.44 40.18
N ASN A 15 -60.17 -73.56 41.51
CA ASN A 15 -60.96 -72.84 42.46
C ASN A 15 -60.88 -71.31 42.21
N ALA A 16 -62.01 -70.69 41.80
CA ALA A 16 -62.05 -69.26 41.67
C ALA A 16 -61.67 -68.60 43.01
N PRO A 17 -60.74 -67.59 42.98
CA PRO A 17 -60.28 -67.00 44.23
C PRO A 17 -61.43 -66.40 45.04
N THR A 18 -61.52 -66.83 46.32
CA THR A 18 -62.57 -66.35 47.25
C THR A 18 -62.42 -64.83 47.45
N ALA A 19 -63.52 -64.15 47.82
CA ALA A 19 -63.52 -62.71 48.12
C ALA A 19 -62.43 -62.33 49.14
N LYS A 20 -62.17 -63.24 50.10
CA LYS A 20 -61.13 -63.07 51.09
C LYS A 20 -59.72 -63.18 50.53
N MET A 21 -59.48 -64.01 49.49
CA MET A 21 -58.22 -64.06 48.74
C MET A 21 -58.03 -62.86 47.89
N LYS A 22 -59.01 -62.39 47.13
CA LYS A 22 -58.96 -61.14 46.36
C LYS A 22 -58.64 -59.95 47.23
N PHE A 23 -59.33 -59.86 48.40
CA PHE A 23 -59.06 -58.80 49.38
C PHE A 23 -57.57 -58.82 49.87
N ARG A 24 -57.11 -60.02 50.29
CA ARG A 24 -55.71 -60.19 50.73
C ARG A 24 -54.70 -59.87 49.62
N THR A 25 -54.95 -60.29 48.38
CA THR A 25 -54.09 -60.00 47.24
C THR A 25 -54.08 -58.49 46.92
N ASN A 26 -55.23 -57.83 46.91
CA ASN A 26 -55.32 -56.37 46.72
C ASN A 26 -54.62 -55.60 47.83
N VAL A 27 -54.75 -56.01 49.09
CA VAL A 27 -54.04 -55.39 50.20
C VAL A 27 -52.53 -55.58 50.08
N VAL A 28 -52.05 -56.77 49.67
CA VAL A 28 -50.61 -57.00 49.44
C VAL A 28 -50.09 -56.17 48.28
N ILE A 29 -50.87 -56.08 47.16
CA ILE A 29 -50.51 -55.22 46.02
C ILE A 29 -50.47 -53.75 46.43
N GLN A 30 -51.49 -53.29 47.20
CA GLN A 30 -51.48 -51.89 47.69
C GLN A 30 -50.30 -51.59 48.61
N ILE A 31 -49.98 -52.52 49.52
CA ILE A 31 -48.82 -52.38 50.40
C ILE A 31 -47.48 -52.36 49.56
N ALA A 32 -47.40 -53.27 48.57
CA ALA A 32 -46.21 -53.30 47.66
C ALA A 32 -46.12 -52.02 46.85
N MET A 33 -47.22 -51.49 46.31
CA MET A 33 -47.23 -50.21 45.60
C MET A 33 -46.88 -49.03 46.53
N MET A 34 -47.36 -49.04 47.76
CA MET A 34 -47.06 -48.02 48.75
C MET A 34 -45.60 -48.06 49.15
N LEU A 35 -45.00 -49.23 49.36
CA LEU A 35 -43.57 -49.41 49.64
C LEU A 35 -42.71 -48.96 48.45
N PHE A 36 -43.12 -49.25 47.20
CA PHE A 36 -42.43 -48.78 45.97
C PHE A 36 -42.54 -47.26 45.83
N ALA A 37 -43.71 -46.66 46.08
CA ALA A 37 -43.87 -45.23 46.09
C ALA A 37 -43.00 -44.54 47.16
N CYS A 38 -42.97 -45.12 48.38
CA CYS A 38 -42.09 -44.62 49.45
C CYS A 38 -40.60 -44.74 49.07
N ALA A 39 -40.18 -45.82 48.42
CA ALA A 39 -38.85 -46.01 47.96
C ALA A 39 -38.42 -44.94 46.89
N ILE A 40 -39.32 -44.61 45.96
CA ILE A 40 -39.19 -43.56 44.99
C ILE A 40 -39.09 -42.20 45.69
N ILE A 41 -40.00 -41.91 46.63
CA ILE A 41 -39.98 -40.63 47.37
C ILE A 41 -38.71 -40.48 48.18
N ILE A 42 -38.24 -41.52 48.84
CA ILE A 42 -37.00 -41.53 49.63
C ILE A 42 -35.81 -41.31 48.68
N ASN A 43 -35.79 -41.93 47.52
CA ASN A 43 -34.72 -41.76 46.56
C ASN A 43 -34.73 -40.35 45.93
N LEU A 44 -35.89 -39.81 45.61
CA LEU A 44 -36.08 -38.44 45.17
C LEU A 44 -35.63 -37.45 46.25
N PHE A 45 -36.02 -37.67 47.53
CA PHE A 45 -35.57 -36.86 48.63
C PHE A 45 -34.06 -36.95 48.85
N LYS A 46 -33.48 -38.13 48.75
CA LYS A 46 -32.04 -38.34 48.82
C LYS A 46 -31.28 -37.58 47.71
N VAL A 47 -31.76 -37.64 46.46
CA VAL A 47 -31.16 -36.96 45.32
C VAL A 47 -31.36 -35.44 45.41
N SER A 48 -32.64 -35.00 45.69
CA SER A 48 -33.00 -33.58 45.62
C SER A 48 -32.61 -32.78 46.87
N VAL A 49 -32.46 -33.40 48.05
CA VAL A 49 -32.18 -32.68 49.28
C VAL A 49 -30.82 -33.09 49.89
N VAL A 50 -30.58 -34.37 50.07
CA VAL A 50 -29.35 -34.83 50.74
C VAL A 50 -28.14 -34.77 49.84
N GLN A 51 -28.31 -35.02 48.57
CA GLN A 51 -27.25 -35.01 47.56
C GLN A 51 -27.27 -33.75 46.68
N ASN A 52 -28.14 -32.79 46.98
CA ASN A 52 -28.27 -31.55 46.19
C ASN A 52 -26.90 -30.85 45.98
N LYS A 53 -26.16 -30.63 47.05
CA LYS A 53 -24.82 -30.02 46.97
C LYS A 53 -23.80 -30.81 46.14
N LYS A 54 -23.92 -32.15 46.11
CA LYS A 54 -23.08 -33.01 45.31
C LYS A 54 -23.40 -32.89 43.82
N TYR A 55 -24.71 -32.87 43.49
CA TYR A 55 -25.15 -32.69 42.10
C TYR A 55 -25.02 -31.25 41.62
N GLU A 56 -25.16 -30.28 42.52
CA GLU A 56 -24.87 -28.88 42.27
C GLU A 56 -23.38 -28.65 42.05
N ALA A 57 -22.50 -29.29 42.83
CA ALA A 57 -21.05 -29.27 42.59
C ALA A 57 -20.65 -30.01 41.29
N LEU A 58 -21.34 -31.09 40.95
CA LEU A 58 -21.15 -31.76 39.64
C LEU A 58 -21.67 -30.90 38.50
N ALA A 59 -22.78 -30.19 38.67
CA ALA A 59 -23.26 -29.23 37.68
C ALA A 59 -22.37 -28.01 37.54
N ASN A 60 -21.75 -27.54 38.63
CA ASN A 60 -20.79 -26.44 38.60
C ASN A 60 -19.42 -26.87 38.06
N ASN A 61 -19.13 -28.17 37.95
CA ASN A 61 -17.96 -28.73 37.25
C ASN A 61 -18.19 -28.91 35.75
N TYR A 62 -19.30 -28.41 35.18
CA TYR A 62 -19.45 -28.29 33.76
C TYR A 62 -18.43 -27.22 33.28
N HIS A 63 -17.53 -27.61 32.39
CA HIS A 63 -16.67 -26.67 31.70
C HIS A 63 -17.58 -25.75 30.89
N PHE A 64 -17.59 -24.45 31.24
CA PHE A 64 -18.12 -23.44 30.34
C PHE A 64 -17.19 -23.38 29.12
N GLY A 65 -17.66 -23.86 27.98
CA GLY A 65 -17.00 -23.64 26.71
C GLY A 65 -17.14 -22.16 26.37
N THR A 66 -16.04 -21.49 26.12
CA THR A 66 -16.03 -20.15 25.53
C THR A 66 -15.64 -20.31 24.07
N MET A 67 -16.55 -20.00 23.18
CA MET A 67 -16.24 -19.86 21.76
C MET A 67 -15.95 -18.40 21.48
N ARG A 68 -14.78 -18.10 20.90
CA ARG A 68 -14.38 -16.76 20.47
C ARG A 68 -15.14 -16.39 19.20
N LEU A 69 -15.70 -15.19 19.16
CA LEU A 69 -16.24 -14.58 17.95
C LEU A 69 -15.22 -13.53 17.52
N GLU A 70 -14.46 -13.79 16.47
CA GLU A 70 -13.46 -12.87 16.00
C GLU A 70 -14.09 -11.57 15.47
N ALA A 71 -13.55 -10.42 15.90
CA ALA A 71 -13.88 -9.13 15.32
C ALA A 71 -13.28 -9.02 13.92
N GLN A 72 -14.00 -8.40 13.01
CA GLN A 72 -13.40 -8.05 11.71
C GLN A 72 -12.48 -6.84 11.89
N ARG A 73 -11.23 -6.98 11.43
CA ARG A 73 -10.28 -5.88 11.40
C ARG A 73 -10.73 -4.82 10.40
N GLY A 74 -10.70 -3.54 10.81
CA GLY A 74 -11.07 -2.40 10.00
C GLY A 74 -10.27 -2.30 8.70
N ALA A 75 -10.82 -1.69 7.68
CA ALA A 75 -10.16 -1.51 6.39
C ALA A 75 -9.21 -0.31 6.41
N ILE A 76 -8.28 -0.28 5.45
CA ILE A 76 -7.42 0.89 5.17
C ILE A 76 -7.74 1.34 3.75
N TYR A 77 -8.12 2.60 3.61
CA TYR A 77 -8.46 3.23 2.33
C TYR A 77 -7.48 4.36 2.01
N ASP A 78 -7.21 4.56 0.73
CA ASP A 78 -6.48 5.74 0.27
C ASP A 78 -7.35 7.01 0.29
N ALA A 79 -6.80 8.15 -0.12
CA ALA A 79 -7.49 9.44 -0.16
C ALA A 79 -8.71 9.45 -1.10
N THR A 80 -8.78 8.54 -2.07
CA THR A 80 -9.90 8.40 -3.03
C THR A 80 -10.96 7.39 -2.59
N GLY A 81 -10.73 6.69 -1.48
CA GLY A 81 -11.58 5.61 -0.98
C GLY A 81 -11.25 4.23 -1.61
N THR A 82 -10.14 4.10 -2.30
CA THR A 82 -9.66 2.82 -2.82
C THR A 82 -9.13 1.95 -1.67
N PRO A 83 -9.58 0.68 -1.53
CA PRO A 83 -9.13 -0.18 -0.46
C PRO A 83 -7.68 -0.63 -0.66
N LEU A 84 -6.83 -0.36 0.33
CA LEU A 84 -5.43 -0.79 0.41
C LEU A 84 -5.26 -2.06 1.25
N ALA A 85 -6.11 -2.21 2.28
CA ALA A 85 -6.18 -3.42 3.10
C ALA A 85 -7.61 -3.63 3.59
N TRP A 86 -8.08 -4.87 3.55
CA TRP A 86 -9.39 -5.25 4.07
C TRP A 86 -9.39 -6.71 4.57
N SER A 87 -10.36 -7.06 5.40
CA SER A 87 -10.45 -8.40 5.97
C SER A 87 -11.69 -9.12 5.44
N ALA A 88 -11.54 -10.40 5.13
CA ALA A 88 -12.66 -11.26 4.75
C ALA A 88 -12.71 -12.50 5.64
N THR A 89 -13.91 -13.04 5.79
CA THR A 89 -14.13 -14.30 6.51
C THR A 89 -13.62 -15.46 5.64
N VAL A 90 -12.76 -16.24 6.22
CA VAL A 90 -12.23 -17.51 5.69
C VAL A 90 -12.45 -18.61 6.72
N TYR A 91 -12.08 -19.85 6.41
CA TYR A 91 -12.40 -20.98 7.27
C TYR A 91 -11.19 -21.85 7.56
N ASN A 92 -11.00 -22.24 8.82
CA ASN A 92 -10.11 -23.33 9.17
C ASN A 92 -10.87 -24.65 9.01
N VAL A 93 -10.30 -25.57 8.25
CA VAL A 93 -10.84 -26.90 8.05
C VAL A 93 -10.14 -27.86 9.00
N TYR A 94 -10.89 -28.52 9.87
CA TYR A 94 -10.37 -29.45 10.85
C TYR A 94 -11.10 -30.80 10.86
N ILE A 95 -10.45 -31.80 11.41
CA ILE A 95 -10.98 -33.15 11.64
C ILE A 95 -10.94 -33.48 13.13
N ASP A 96 -11.96 -34.21 13.61
CA ASP A 96 -11.91 -35.00 14.86
C ASP A 96 -11.42 -36.41 14.52
N PRO A 97 -10.11 -36.72 14.70
CA PRO A 97 -9.57 -38.02 14.29
C PRO A 97 -10.18 -39.18 15.05
N GLN A 98 -10.55 -38.98 16.33
CA GLN A 98 -11.18 -40.02 17.12
C GLN A 98 -12.58 -40.33 16.58
N LEU A 99 -13.40 -39.31 16.35
CA LEU A 99 -14.74 -39.47 15.81
C LEU A 99 -14.72 -40.10 14.41
N PHE A 100 -13.76 -39.66 13.57
CA PHE A 100 -13.59 -40.26 12.24
C PHE A 100 -13.31 -41.76 12.29
N ARG A 101 -12.46 -42.23 13.22
CA ARG A 101 -12.20 -43.66 13.41
C ARG A 101 -13.48 -44.37 13.90
N GLU A 102 -14.25 -43.78 14.84
CA GLU A 102 -15.53 -44.33 15.32
C GLU A 102 -16.53 -44.46 14.17
N GLU A 103 -16.64 -43.43 13.29
CA GLU A 103 -17.51 -43.48 12.11
C GLU A 103 -17.07 -44.58 11.12
N MET A 104 -15.78 -44.76 10.88
CA MET A 104 -15.27 -45.85 10.03
C MET A 104 -15.54 -47.22 10.61
N ASP A 105 -15.42 -47.40 11.93
CA ASP A 105 -15.81 -48.64 12.64
C ASP A 105 -17.31 -48.90 12.52
N ASP A 106 -18.15 -47.89 12.59
CA ASP A 106 -19.60 -48.06 12.44
C ASP A 106 -20.00 -48.42 11.00
N VAL A 107 -19.32 -47.86 9.99
CA VAL A 107 -19.47 -48.30 8.58
C VAL A 107 -19.11 -49.79 8.46
N GLN A 108 -18.01 -50.24 9.08
CA GLN A 108 -17.60 -51.62 9.06
C GLN A 108 -18.62 -52.55 9.74
N LYS A 109 -19.11 -52.20 10.94
CA LYS A 109 -20.15 -52.94 11.66
C LYS A 109 -21.45 -53.05 10.86
N ASN A 110 -21.82 -51.97 10.17
CA ASN A 110 -23.00 -51.95 9.29
C ASN A 110 -22.84 -52.90 8.11
N ASN A 111 -21.65 -52.92 7.49
CA ASN A 111 -21.30 -53.87 6.44
C ASN A 111 -21.40 -55.31 6.91
N GLU A 112 -20.85 -55.65 8.07
CA GLU A 112 -20.95 -56.99 8.69
C GLU A 112 -22.38 -57.40 8.95
N SER A 113 -23.21 -56.44 9.44
CA SER A 113 -24.63 -56.67 9.68
C SER A 113 -25.43 -56.94 8.38
N LYS A 114 -25.12 -56.20 7.31
CA LYS A 114 -25.69 -56.43 5.96
C LYS A 114 -25.28 -57.80 5.38
N GLN A 115 -24.02 -58.16 5.54
CA GLN A 115 -23.49 -59.46 5.11
C GLN A 115 -24.18 -60.62 5.85
N ALA A 116 -24.26 -60.57 7.18
CA ALA A 116 -24.94 -61.59 7.99
C ALA A 116 -26.44 -61.72 7.66
N ALA A 117 -27.12 -60.58 7.39
CA ALA A 117 -28.53 -60.57 6.99
C ALA A 117 -28.71 -61.16 5.57
N ALA A 118 -27.84 -60.88 4.65
CA ALA A 118 -27.86 -61.46 3.30
C ALA A 118 -27.60 -62.96 3.29
N GLU A 119 -26.61 -63.41 4.03
CA GLU A 119 -26.28 -64.87 4.21
C GLU A 119 -27.46 -65.64 4.79
N LYS A 120 -28.13 -65.08 5.84
CA LYS A 120 -29.32 -65.67 6.46
C LYS A 120 -30.50 -65.84 5.48
N ASN A 121 -30.57 -64.97 4.45
CA ASN A 121 -31.59 -64.99 3.43
C ASN A 121 -31.15 -65.67 2.11
N GLY A 122 -29.98 -66.28 2.06
CA GLY A 122 -29.41 -66.91 0.85
C GLY A 122 -29.15 -65.95 -0.31
N LYS A 123 -28.88 -64.67 -0.03
CA LYS A 123 -28.61 -63.61 -1.01
C LYS A 123 -27.20 -63.03 -0.84
N THR A 124 -26.67 -62.42 -1.88
CA THR A 124 -25.45 -61.63 -1.78
C THR A 124 -25.78 -60.25 -1.18
N ALA A 125 -24.97 -59.79 -0.26
CA ALA A 125 -25.10 -58.46 0.30
C ALA A 125 -24.92 -57.38 -0.78
N THR A 126 -25.83 -56.42 -0.83
CA THR A 126 -25.74 -55.20 -1.67
C THR A 126 -25.41 -54.01 -0.80
N ASP A 127 -24.88 -52.95 -1.40
CA ASP A 127 -24.55 -51.68 -0.75
C ASP A 127 -23.50 -51.81 0.38
N ILE A 128 -22.51 -52.60 0.16
CA ILE A 128 -21.30 -52.72 1.00
C ILE A 128 -20.35 -51.59 0.62
N VAL A 129 -19.96 -50.78 1.60
CA VAL A 129 -18.98 -49.72 1.44
C VAL A 129 -17.61 -50.21 1.96
N ASP A 130 -16.64 -50.37 1.08
CA ASP A 130 -15.28 -50.73 1.52
C ASP A 130 -14.64 -49.55 2.26
N VAL A 131 -14.38 -49.75 3.56
CA VAL A 131 -13.84 -48.73 4.45
C VAL A 131 -12.48 -48.20 3.98
N ALA A 132 -11.59 -49.09 3.47
CA ALA A 132 -10.28 -48.67 2.97
C ALA A 132 -10.43 -47.76 1.73
N THR A 133 -11.30 -48.15 0.80
CA THR A 133 -11.62 -47.33 -0.39
C THR A 133 -12.27 -46.01 0.00
N LEU A 134 -13.16 -46.00 0.99
CA LEU A 134 -13.80 -44.77 1.49
C LEU A 134 -12.75 -43.82 2.07
N ARG A 135 -11.87 -44.28 2.95
CA ARG A 135 -10.75 -43.48 3.51
C ARG A 135 -9.87 -42.92 2.39
N GLU A 136 -9.52 -43.75 1.40
CA GLU A 136 -8.70 -43.34 0.27
C GLU A 136 -9.37 -42.26 -0.59
N ASN A 137 -10.66 -42.39 -0.85
CA ASN A 137 -11.44 -41.40 -1.60
C ASN A 137 -11.50 -40.06 -0.85
N ILE A 138 -11.77 -40.07 0.46
CA ILE A 138 -11.78 -38.88 1.31
C ILE A 138 -10.40 -38.20 1.31
N ALA A 139 -9.33 -38.97 1.53
CA ALA A 139 -7.97 -38.43 1.50
C ALA A 139 -7.62 -37.79 0.14
N THR A 140 -8.02 -38.44 -0.95
CA THR A 140 -7.79 -37.94 -2.31
C THR A 140 -8.58 -36.68 -2.61
N TYR A 141 -9.84 -36.63 -2.18
CA TYR A 141 -10.72 -35.45 -2.32
C TYR A 141 -10.13 -34.24 -1.58
N LEU A 142 -9.81 -34.43 -0.29
CA LEU A 142 -9.24 -33.37 0.54
C LEU A 142 -7.89 -32.90 0.03
N ALA A 143 -7.02 -33.81 -0.41
CA ALA A 143 -5.73 -33.50 -1.01
C ALA A 143 -5.87 -32.56 -2.24
N GLY A 144 -6.87 -32.87 -3.09
CA GLY A 144 -7.15 -32.05 -4.27
C GLY A 144 -7.77 -30.69 -3.94
N LYS A 145 -8.66 -30.62 -2.93
CA LYS A 145 -9.34 -29.38 -2.56
C LYS A 145 -8.49 -28.44 -1.73
N LEU A 146 -7.66 -28.98 -0.84
CA LEU A 146 -6.80 -28.21 0.07
C LEU A 146 -5.37 -28.03 -0.45
N ASN A 147 -5.04 -28.60 -1.61
CA ASN A 147 -3.69 -28.61 -2.18
C ASN A 147 -2.63 -29.18 -1.20
N LEU A 148 -3.01 -30.25 -0.49
CA LEU A 148 -2.15 -30.94 0.48
C LEU A 148 -1.67 -32.27 -0.07
N GLN A 149 -0.59 -32.82 0.54
CA GLN A 149 -0.16 -34.15 0.21
C GLN A 149 -1.13 -35.19 0.85
N LYS A 150 -1.57 -36.17 0.06
CA LYS A 150 -2.48 -37.23 0.52
C LYS A 150 -1.96 -37.93 1.78
N ALA A 151 -0.66 -38.14 1.88
CA ALA A 151 -0.01 -38.78 3.02
C ALA A 151 -0.16 -37.98 4.34
N ASP A 152 -0.26 -36.64 4.26
CA ASP A 152 -0.44 -35.81 5.45
C ASP A 152 -1.89 -35.84 5.94
N ILE A 153 -2.86 -35.94 5.03
CA ILE A 153 -4.26 -36.17 5.38
C ILE A 153 -4.46 -37.55 5.99
N GLU A 154 -3.83 -38.60 5.45
CA GLU A 154 -3.88 -39.93 6.01
C GLU A 154 -3.29 -39.99 7.44
N LYS A 155 -2.22 -39.24 7.71
CA LYS A 155 -1.66 -39.09 9.07
C LYS A 155 -2.66 -38.37 10.01
N ALA A 156 -3.38 -37.36 9.49
CA ALA A 156 -4.39 -36.66 10.28
C ALA A 156 -5.54 -37.56 10.72
N PHE A 157 -5.97 -38.54 9.92
CA PHE A 157 -6.99 -39.52 10.27
C PHE A 157 -6.62 -40.39 11.49
N ASP A 158 -5.34 -40.64 11.66
CA ASP A 158 -4.79 -41.50 12.70
C ASP A 158 -4.13 -40.69 13.85
N ALA A 159 -4.24 -39.36 13.82
CA ALA A 159 -3.68 -38.52 14.86
C ALA A 159 -4.37 -38.73 16.23
N ASP A 160 -3.64 -38.44 17.29
CA ASP A 160 -4.19 -38.46 18.65
C ASP A 160 -5.03 -37.22 18.92
N GLY A 161 -6.12 -37.41 19.69
CA GLY A 161 -7.00 -36.29 20.11
C GLY A 161 -8.27 -36.16 19.26
N ARG A 162 -8.99 -35.07 19.50
CA ARG A 162 -10.29 -34.78 18.89
C ARG A 162 -10.30 -33.51 18.03
N TYR A 163 -9.16 -32.88 17.83
CA TYR A 163 -9.02 -31.65 17.03
C TYR A 163 -7.69 -31.65 16.30
N TYR A 164 -7.74 -31.67 14.97
CA TYR A 164 -6.57 -31.59 14.11
C TYR A 164 -6.89 -30.69 12.91
N ILE A 165 -6.19 -29.55 12.81
CA ILE A 165 -6.36 -28.63 11.69
C ILE A 165 -5.70 -29.22 10.45
N LEU A 166 -6.46 -29.39 9.38
CA LEU A 166 -5.99 -29.81 8.07
C LEU A 166 -5.40 -28.63 7.29
N GLN A 167 -6.14 -27.54 7.26
CA GLN A 167 -5.74 -26.32 6.55
C GLN A 167 -6.37 -25.10 7.22
N THR A 168 -5.60 -24.02 7.33
CA THR A 168 -6.08 -22.72 7.82
C THR A 168 -6.46 -21.80 6.66
N GLN A 169 -7.32 -20.83 6.91
CA GLN A 169 -7.65 -19.73 5.99
C GLN A 169 -8.15 -20.19 4.60
N VAL A 170 -8.97 -21.22 4.56
CA VAL A 170 -9.59 -21.74 3.34
C VAL A 170 -10.74 -20.81 2.92
N GLU A 171 -10.83 -20.51 1.64
CA GLU A 171 -11.89 -19.68 1.07
C GLU A 171 -13.27 -20.33 1.27
N LYS A 172 -14.32 -19.49 1.46
CA LYS A 172 -15.68 -19.95 1.78
C LYS A 172 -16.23 -20.98 0.80
N ASN A 173 -16.04 -20.77 -0.50
CA ASN A 173 -16.54 -21.68 -1.53
C ASN A 173 -15.92 -23.09 -1.40
N VAL A 174 -14.63 -23.18 -1.07
CA VAL A 174 -13.94 -24.46 -0.87
C VAL A 174 -14.38 -25.12 0.45
N ALA A 175 -14.56 -24.33 1.52
CA ALA A 175 -15.08 -24.80 2.79
C ALA A 175 -16.50 -25.36 2.65
N ASP A 176 -17.40 -24.63 1.99
CA ASP A 176 -18.79 -25.06 1.70
C ASP A 176 -18.81 -26.36 0.85
N GLU A 177 -17.91 -26.51 -0.12
CA GLU A 177 -17.79 -27.73 -0.92
C GLU A 177 -17.34 -28.93 -0.08
N ILE A 178 -16.42 -28.72 0.86
CA ILE A 178 -15.94 -29.77 1.78
C ILE A 178 -17.08 -30.17 2.74
N GLU A 179 -17.76 -29.23 3.36
CA GLU A 179 -18.91 -29.51 4.23
C GLU A 179 -19.98 -30.32 3.48
N ASN A 180 -20.40 -29.85 2.29
CA ASN A 180 -21.37 -30.57 1.48
C ASN A 180 -20.92 -31.99 1.11
N TYR A 181 -19.62 -32.22 0.88
CA TYR A 181 -19.08 -33.55 0.60
C TYR A 181 -19.24 -34.50 1.79
N PHE A 182 -18.93 -34.04 3.02
CA PHE A 182 -19.07 -34.84 4.23
C PHE A 182 -20.54 -35.03 4.64
N ASP A 183 -21.40 -34.03 4.46
CA ASP A 183 -22.85 -34.14 4.67
C ASP A 183 -23.45 -35.25 3.78
N ASN A 184 -23.05 -35.31 2.51
CA ASN A 184 -23.50 -36.35 1.59
C ASN A 184 -23.01 -37.76 1.98
N LEU A 185 -21.89 -37.86 2.71
CA LEU A 185 -21.39 -39.12 3.27
C LEU A 185 -22.02 -39.44 4.65
N ASN A 186 -22.79 -38.52 5.24
CA ASN A 186 -23.27 -38.55 6.62
C ASN A 186 -22.16 -38.73 7.66
N LEU A 187 -21.02 -38.01 7.44
CA LEU A 187 -19.89 -37.94 8.35
C LEU A 187 -19.90 -36.59 9.04
N VAL A 188 -19.73 -36.58 10.36
CA VAL A 188 -19.70 -35.36 11.19
C VAL A 188 -18.33 -35.12 11.86
N SER A 189 -17.35 -35.94 11.52
CA SER A 189 -15.96 -35.80 12.02
C SER A 189 -15.15 -34.67 11.40
N PHE A 190 -15.70 -34.01 10.37
CA PHE A 190 -15.10 -32.83 9.73
C PHE A 190 -15.97 -31.62 10.01
N ALA A 191 -15.33 -30.50 10.27
CA ALA A 191 -16.03 -29.23 10.43
C ALA A 191 -15.14 -28.05 10.01
N THR A 192 -15.77 -26.92 9.84
CA THR A 192 -15.10 -25.66 9.55
C THR A 192 -15.30 -24.67 10.70
N GLU A 193 -14.30 -23.84 10.93
CA GLU A 193 -14.34 -22.76 11.91
C GLU A 193 -14.07 -21.45 11.20
N ALA A 194 -14.98 -20.49 11.30
CA ALA A 194 -14.81 -19.18 10.71
C ALA A 194 -13.65 -18.44 11.38
N THR A 195 -12.78 -17.88 10.58
CA THR A 195 -11.68 -16.99 10.98
C THR A 195 -11.58 -15.83 9.99
N THR A 196 -10.62 -14.95 10.18
CA THR A 196 -10.41 -13.80 9.29
C THR A 196 -9.08 -13.89 8.57
N ARG A 197 -9.04 -13.39 7.32
CA ARG A 197 -7.80 -13.21 6.56
C ARG A 197 -7.71 -11.78 6.08
N ARG A 198 -6.50 -11.21 6.23
CA ARG A 198 -6.17 -9.89 5.72
C ARG A 198 -5.75 -9.97 4.26
N TYR A 199 -6.30 -9.10 3.43
CA TYR A 199 -5.99 -8.99 2.01
C TYR A 199 -5.44 -7.61 1.70
N TYR A 200 -4.43 -7.57 0.85
CA TYR A 200 -3.78 -6.36 0.35
C TYR A 200 -3.91 -6.36 -1.18
N PRO A 201 -4.99 -5.76 -1.74
CA PRO A 201 -5.29 -5.88 -3.18
C PRO A 201 -4.24 -5.28 -4.10
N GLN A 202 -3.46 -4.33 -3.58
CA GLN A 202 -2.41 -3.63 -4.32
C GLN A 202 -1.02 -4.28 -4.14
N GLU A 203 -0.95 -5.44 -3.50
CA GLU A 203 0.23 -6.28 -3.32
C GLU A 203 1.44 -5.52 -2.77
N GLU A 204 2.29 -4.92 -3.64
CA GLU A 204 3.53 -4.24 -3.27
C GLU A 204 3.38 -2.74 -3.01
N LEU A 205 2.23 -2.13 -3.40
CA LEU A 205 2.04 -0.68 -3.34
C LEU A 205 2.04 -0.17 -1.89
N ALA A 206 2.88 0.82 -1.61
CA ALA A 206 3.05 1.43 -0.29
C ALA A 206 3.35 0.41 0.84
N ALA A 207 3.99 -0.73 0.51
CA ALA A 207 4.15 -1.85 1.43
C ALA A 207 4.79 -1.44 2.77
N SER A 208 5.86 -0.64 2.74
CA SER A 208 6.55 -0.17 3.94
C SER A 208 5.76 0.87 4.76
N VAL A 209 4.69 1.45 4.19
CA VAL A 209 3.77 2.38 4.85
C VAL A 209 2.61 1.63 5.46
N ILE A 210 1.91 0.81 4.67
CA ILE A 210 0.74 0.06 5.13
C ILE A 210 1.17 -0.95 6.19
N GLY A 211 2.24 -1.72 5.94
CA GLY A 211 2.64 -2.82 6.80
C GLY A 211 1.72 -4.03 6.65
N PHE A 212 1.89 -5.02 7.51
CA PHE A 212 1.15 -6.29 7.43
C PHE A 212 0.81 -6.81 8.83
N THR A 213 -0.10 -7.81 8.87
CA THR A 213 -0.50 -8.51 10.09
C THR A 213 0.18 -9.87 10.21
N ASN A 214 0.30 -10.37 11.44
CA ASN A 214 0.65 -11.77 11.67
C ASN A 214 -0.55 -12.72 11.44
N GLY A 215 -0.35 -14.01 11.65
CA GLY A 215 -1.41 -15.02 11.50
C GLY A 215 -2.58 -14.88 12.49
N ASP A 216 -2.37 -14.17 13.60
CA ASP A 216 -3.39 -13.89 14.62
C ASP A 216 -4.17 -12.58 14.35
N GLY A 217 -3.84 -11.88 13.25
CA GLY A 217 -4.48 -10.63 12.84
C GLY A 217 -3.90 -9.37 13.50
N ASP A 218 -2.81 -9.47 14.27
CA ASP A 218 -2.15 -8.33 14.89
C ASP A 218 -1.18 -7.65 13.93
N GLY A 219 -1.23 -6.31 13.88
CA GLY A 219 -0.33 -5.51 13.06
C GLY A 219 1.14 -5.65 13.49
N GLN A 220 2.04 -5.84 12.54
CA GLN A 220 3.48 -6.05 12.78
C GLN A 220 4.34 -4.88 12.34
N TYR A 221 4.00 -4.20 11.25
CA TYR A 221 4.72 -3.08 10.68
C TYR A 221 3.76 -2.00 10.16
N GLY A 222 4.28 -0.83 9.83
CA GLY A 222 3.55 0.27 9.20
C GLY A 222 2.33 0.74 9.98
N LEU A 223 1.31 1.20 9.26
CA LEU A 223 0.02 1.65 9.81
C LEU A 223 -0.74 0.50 10.48
N GLU A 224 -0.61 -0.72 9.98
CA GLU A 224 -1.19 -1.91 10.62
C GLU A 224 -0.75 -2.06 12.07
N TYR A 225 0.53 -1.79 12.38
CA TYR A 225 1.06 -1.79 13.75
C TYR A 225 0.68 -0.51 14.52
N GLN A 226 0.90 0.66 13.90
CA GLN A 226 0.71 1.95 14.56
C GLN A 226 -0.73 2.16 15.04
N TYR A 227 -1.69 1.77 14.20
CA TYR A 227 -3.13 1.91 14.47
C TYR A 227 -3.80 0.59 14.86
N ASN A 228 -3.03 -0.40 15.33
CA ASN A 228 -3.58 -1.71 15.69
C ASN A 228 -4.74 -1.62 16.69
N ASN A 229 -4.68 -0.70 17.65
CA ASN A 229 -5.74 -0.49 18.64
C ASN A 229 -7.08 -0.04 18.04
N TYR A 230 -7.06 0.65 16.90
CA TYR A 230 -8.27 1.05 16.17
C TYR A 230 -8.72 -0.06 15.21
N LEU A 231 -7.76 -0.63 14.48
CA LEU A 231 -8.02 -1.60 13.43
C LEU A 231 -8.50 -2.96 13.95
N ALA A 232 -7.96 -3.47 15.06
CA ALA A 232 -8.18 -4.85 15.52
C ALA A 232 -9.63 -5.13 15.98
N GLY A 233 -10.34 -4.12 16.48
CA GLY A 233 -11.64 -4.32 17.10
C GLY A 233 -11.55 -5.03 18.46
N VAL A 234 -12.68 -5.53 18.94
CA VAL A 234 -12.78 -6.29 20.20
C VAL A 234 -13.58 -7.57 19.93
N ASP A 235 -12.94 -8.71 20.18
CA ASP A 235 -13.60 -9.99 19.99
C ASP A 235 -14.81 -10.18 20.90
N GLY A 236 -15.83 -10.76 20.33
CA GLY A 236 -16.95 -11.30 21.05
C GLY A 236 -16.66 -12.69 21.62
N ARG A 237 -17.60 -13.19 22.38
CA ARG A 237 -17.55 -14.56 22.90
C ARG A 237 -18.94 -15.13 23.14
N ILE A 238 -19.10 -16.39 22.85
CA ILE A 238 -20.25 -17.17 23.27
C ILE A 238 -19.83 -17.98 24.49
N VAL A 239 -20.47 -17.74 25.62
CA VAL A 239 -20.29 -18.53 26.84
C VAL A 239 -21.42 -19.53 26.91
N SER A 240 -21.16 -20.79 26.58
CA SER A 240 -22.14 -21.87 26.66
C SER A 240 -21.79 -22.87 27.76
N ALA A 241 -22.84 -23.41 28.44
CA ALA A 241 -22.64 -24.51 29.33
C ALA A 241 -22.52 -25.81 28.52
N GLN A 242 -21.38 -26.50 28.65
CA GLN A 242 -21.17 -27.81 28.02
C GLN A 242 -21.46 -28.95 29.02
N ALA A 243 -22.08 -30.03 28.56
CA ALA A 243 -22.26 -31.25 29.32
C ALA A 243 -20.89 -31.95 29.54
N ALA A 244 -20.77 -32.81 30.54
CA ALA A 244 -19.55 -33.51 30.87
C ALA A 244 -19.00 -34.41 29.75
N ASN A 245 -19.80 -34.68 28.72
CA ASN A 245 -19.43 -35.39 27.49
C ASN A 245 -19.04 -34.47 26.33
N GLY A 246 -19.00 -33.15 26.56
CA GLY A 246 -18.62 -32.15 25.55
C GLY A 246 -19.77 -31.69 24.65
N GLU A 247 -20.99 -32.19 24.82
CA GLU A 247 -22.17 -31.71 24.08
C GLU A 247 -22.71 -30.39 24.63
N GLU A 248 -23.13 -29.49 23.75
CA GLU A 248 -23.73 -28.21 24.15
C GLU A 248 -25.09 -28.43 24.82
N MET A 249 -25.33 -27.76 25.96
CA MET A 249 -26.62 -27.77 26.60
C MET A 249 -27.62 -26.82 25.92
N PRO A 250 -28.91 -27.20 25.85
CA PRO A 250 -29.89 -26.40 25.09
C PRO A 250 -30.01 -24.95 25.59
N TYR A 251 -30.02 -24.02 24.67
CA TYR A 251 -30.36 -22.57 24.60
C TYR A 251 -30.56 -21.72 25.88
N ARG A 252 -30.78 -22.28 27.04
CA ARG A 252 -31.04 -21.50 28.28
C ARG A 252 -29.80 -21.08 29.06
N TYR A 253 -28.62 -21.51 28.62
CA TYR A 253 -27.37 -21.29 29.35
C TYR A 253 -26.24 -20.77 28.46
N SER A 254 -26.57 -20.19 27.32
CA SER A 254 -25.61 -19.47 26.48
C SER A 254 -25.82 -17.95 26.57
N THR A 255 -24.75 -17.23 26.72
CA THR A 255 -24.73 -15.75 26.63
C THR A 255 -23.75 -15.36 25.55
N THR A 256 -24.26 -14.66 24.54
CA THR A 256 -23.41 -14.10 23.46
C THR A 256 -23.03 -12.67 23.79
N TYR A 257 -21.76 -12.40 23.75
CA TYR A 257 -21.19 -11.06 23.72
C TYR A 257 -20.74 -10.82 22.27
N GLU A 258 -21.43 -9.92 21.59
CA GLU A 258 -21.13 -9.61 20.17
C GLU A 258 -19.73 -9.06 20.02
N ALA A 259 -19.06 -9.38 18.90
CA ALA A 259 -17.80 -8.77 18.52
C ALA A 259 -18.03 -7.30 18.12
N GLN A 260 -17.07 -6.44 18.44
CA GLN A 260 -17.03 -5.05 17.96
C GLN A 260 -15.97 -4.96 16.89
N ASN A 261 -16.38 -4.75 15.65
CA ASN A 261 -15.47 -4.64 14.52
C ASN A 261 -14.53 -3.44 14.69
N GLY A 262 -13.33 -3.55 14.12
CA GLY A 262 -12.35 -2.48 14.14
C GLY A 262 -12.77 -1.29 13.28
N SER A 263 -12.21 -0.12 13.61
CA SER A 263 -12.38 1.12 12.87
C SER A 263 -11.52 1.11 11.61
N SER A 264 -12.00 1.73 10.54
CA SER A 264 -11.27 1.86 9.28
C SER A 264 -10.43 3.14 9.26
N LEU A 265 -9.31 3.11 8.55
CA LEU A 265 -8.45 4.27 8.32
C LEU A 265 -8.69 4.83 6.92
N TYR A 266 -8.78 6.15 6.82
CA TYR A 266 -8.75 6.90 5.56
C TYR A 266 -7.46 7.70 5.53
N LEU A 267 -6.63 7.44 4.51
CA LEU A 267 -5.29 8.00 4.41
C LEU A 267 -5.27 9.27 3.57
N THR A 268 -4.20 10.04 3.71
CA THR A 268 -3.82 11.11 2.77
C THR A 268 -3.10 10.54 1.54
N LEU A 269 -2.63 9.30 1.61
CA LEU A 269 -1.95 8.61 0.53
C LEU A 269 -2.90 8.40 -0.66
N ASP A 270 -2.43 8.74 -1.86
CA ASP A 270 -3.14 8.58 -3.12
C ASP A 270 -2.46 7.50 -3.96
N THR A 271 -3.21 6.45 -4.33
CA THR A 271 -2.68 5.30 -5.08
C THR A 271 -2.09 5.68 -6.44
N THR A 272 -2.62 6.70 -7.10
CA THR A 272 -2.11 7.18 -8.39
C THR A 272 -0.74 7.84 -8.24
N MET A 273 -0.61 8.76 -7.28
CA MET A 273 0.68 9.41 -7.00
C MET A 273 1.71 8.42 -6.45
N GLN A 274 1.27 7.47 -5.61
CA GLN A 274 2.12 6.40 -5.10
C GLN A 274 2.66 5.53 -6.24
N TYR A 275 1.81 5.13 -7.18
CA TYR A 275 2.21 4.33 -8.35
C TYR A 275 3.28 5.04 -9.20
N TYR A 276 3.07 6.31 -9.54
CA TYR A 276 4.06 7.06 -10.33
C TYR A 276 5.39 7.20 -9.60
N LEU A 277 5.35 7.43 -8.28
CA LEU A 277 6.56 7.52 -7.47
C LEU A 277 7.32 6.18 -7.42
N GLU A 278 6.63 5.07 -7.12
CA GLU A 278 7.24 3.73 -7.04
C GLU A 278 7.83 3.30 -8.38
N LYS A 279 7.11 3.52 -9.46
CA LYS A 279 7.58 3.24 -10.82
C LYS A 279 8.88 4.01 -11.11
N ALA A 280 8.90 5.31 -10.83
CA ALA A 280 10.06 6.15 -11.11
C ALA A 280 11.29 5.74 -10.28
N ILE A 281 11.14 5.49 -8.97
CA ILE A 281 12.27 5.06 -8.13
C ILE A 281 12.73 3.64 -8.47
N GLY A 282 11.83 2.74 -8.86
CA GLY A 282 12.17 1.39 -9.31
C GLY A 282 12.99 1.41 -10.62
N GLU A 283 12.51 2.11 -11.63
CA GLU A 283 13.24 2.29 -12.90
C GLU A 283 14.62 2.94 -12.70
N MET A 284 14.68 3.98 -11.85
CA MET A 284 15.91 4.63 -11.45
C MET A 284 16.88 3.66 -10.78
N ALA A 285 16.41 2.93 -9.77
CA ALA A 285 17.24 2.02 -8.99
C ALA A 285 17.82 0.90 -9.86
N VAL A 286 17.03 0.35 -10.77
CA VAL A 286 17.49 -0.67 -11.74
C VAL A 286 18.52 -0.08 -12.71
N LYS A 287 18.21 1.08 -13.32
CA LYS A 287 19.09 1.69 -14.31
C LYS A 287 20.47 2.06 -13.76
N PHE A 288 20.49 2.59 -12.54
CA PHE A 288 21.73 3.03 -11.89
C PHE A 288 22.31 2.01 -10.91
N ASN A 289 21.77 0.79 -10.91
CA ASN A 289 22.22 -0.31 -10.07
C ASN A 289 22.44 0.13 -8.60
N VAL A 290 21.40 0.72 -8.00
CA VAL A 290 21.43 1.28 -6.63
C VAL A 290 21.68 0.17 -5.61
N GLN A 291 22.76 0.27 -4.82
CA GLN A 291 23.24 -0.83 -3.96
C GLN A 291 22.56 -0.87 -2.58
N GLN A 292 22.10 0.31 -2.06
CA GLN A 292 21.58 0.40 -0.68
C GLN A 292 20.08 0.72 -0.69
N ARG A 293 19.30 0.76 -1.52
CA ARG A 293 17.88 1.12 -1.63
C ARG A 293 17.67 2.57 -2.07
N ALA A 294 16.56 2.79 -2.71
CA ALA A 294 16.05 4.10 -3.06
C ALA A 294 14.77 4.42 -2.27
N CYS A 295 14.46 5.69 -2.09
CA CYS A 295 13.17 6.12 -1.56
C CYS A 295 12.70 7.43 -2.16
N GLY A 296 11.39 7.69 -2.04
CA GLY A 296 10.76 8.93 -2.42
C GLY A 296 9.60 9.29 -1.52
N ILE A 297 9.31 10.59 -1.39
CA ILE A 297 8.19 11.13 -0.63
C ILE A 297 7.56 12.25 -1.44
N ILE A 298 6.23 12.27 -1.52
CA ILE A 298 5.43 13.38 -2.05
C ILE A 298 4.50 13.86 -0.93
N MET A 299 4.50 15.16 -0.66
CA MET A 299 3.79 15.73 0.48
C MET A 299 3.17 17.08 0.11
N ASN A 300 2.06 17.44 0.75
CA ASN A 300 1.56 18.81 0.75
C ASN A 300 2.40 19.67 1.70
N PRO A 301 3.11 20.68 1.21
CA PRO A 301 4.00 21.47 2.06
C PRO A 301 3.26 22.35 3.08
N LYS A 302 1.98 22.64 2.88
CA LYS A 302 1.17 23.52 3.75
C LYS A 302 0.57 22.76 4.92
N THR A 303 0.17 21.50 4.70
CA THR A 303 -0.55 20.70 5.70
C THR A 303 0.29 19.60 6.33
N GLY A 304 1.31 19.12 5.63
CA GLY A 304 2.08 17.93 6.04
C GLY A 304 1.47 16.60 5.57
N ALA A 305 0.35 16.63 4.84
CA ALA A 305 -0.29 15.43 4.32
C ALA A 305 0.64 14.70 3.34
N ILE A 306 0.94 13.42 3.60
CA ILE A 306 1.77 12.57 2.74
C ILE A 306 0.90 11.97 1.65
N TYR A 307 1.11 12.39 0.40
CA TYR A 307 0.42 11.87 -0.77
C TYR A 307 1.00 10.56 -1.28
N ALA A 308 2.32 10.39 -1.16
CA ALA A 308 3.02 9.16 -1.50
C ALA A 308 4.31 9.01 -0.70
N MET A 309 4.64 7.77 -0.34
CA MET A 309 5.90 7.43 0.34
C MET A 309 6.33 6.02 -0.06
N ALA A 310 7.45 5.92 -0.76
CA ALA A 310 7.91 4.69 -1.37
C ALA A 310 9.36 4.34 -0.98
N THR A 311 9.65 3.06 -0.88
CA THR A 311 11.00 2.50 -0.71
C THR A 311 11.20 1.40 -1.75
N TYR A 312 12.34 1.35 -2.41
CA TYR A 312 12.70 0.31 -3.36
C TYR A 312 13.99 -0.41 -2.90
N PRO A 313 14.05 -1.76 -2.98
CA PRO A 313 12.99 -2.69 -3.37
C PRO A 313 11.80 -2.67 -2.41
N SER A 314 10.60 -2.93 -2.94
CA SER A 314 9.37 -3.16 -2.18
C SER A 314 9.18 -4.66 -1.89
N PHE A 315 8.03 -5.07 -1.35
CA PHE A 315 7.67 -6.47 -1.08
C PHE A 315 6.15 -6.65 -1.13
N ASP A 316 5.68 -7.88 -1.41
CA ASP A 316 4.25 -8.20 -1.40
C ASP A 316 3.74 -8.33 0.04
N LEU A 317 2.73 -7.51 0.38
CA LEU A 317 2.08 -7.50 1.68
C LEU A 317 1.33 -8.81 2.01
N ASN A 318 0.90 -9.56 0.97
CA ASN A 318 0.26 -10.85 1.15
C ASN A 318 1.27 -11.96 1.47
N ASN A 319 2.56 -11.78 1.09
CA ASN A 319 3.65 -12.72 1.31
C ASN A 319 4.90 -12.02 1.88
N PRO A 320 4.81 -11.30 3.01
CA PRO A 320 5.86 -10.39 3.47
C PRO A 320 7.16 -11.11 3.87
N SER A 321 7.13 -12.42 4.04
CA SER A 321 8.30 -13.22 4.40
C SER A 321 9.19 -13.58 3.21
N ASP A 322 8.69 -13.49 1.99
CA ASP A 322 9.47 -13.77 0.80
C ASP A 322 10.47 -12.62 0.53
N ILE A 323 11.65 -12.94 0.07
CA ILE A 323 12.66 -11.94 -0.27
C ILE A 323 12.49 -11.55 -1.74
N TYR A 324 12.05 -10.31 -1.96
CA TYR A 324 11.72 -9.78 -3.29
C TYR A 324 12.93 -9.25 -4.05
N ASP A 325 13.94 -8.72 -3.35
CA ASP A 325 15.18 -8.32 -4.01
C ASP A 325 15.95 -9.51 -4.55
N THR A 326 16.08 -9.57 -5.89
CA THR A 326 16.67 -10.68 -6.61
C THR A 326 18.15 -10.88 -6.27
N ALA A 327 18.89 -9.81 -5.98
CA ALA A 327 20.31 -9.89 -5.63
C ALA A 327 20.47 -10.50 -4.23
N THR A 328 19.69 -10.05 -3.27
CA THR A 328 19.64 -10.59 -1.90
C THR A 328 19.19 -12.05 -1.90
N SER A 329 18.15 -12.38 -2.66
CA SER A 329 17.65 -13.77 -2.79
C SER A 329 18.75 -14.70 -3.31
N ARG A 330 19.47 -14.32 -4.37
CA ARG A 330 20.60 -15.10 -4.90
C ARG A 330 21.76 -15.22 -3.92
N ALA A 331 22.03 -14.19 -3.13
CA ALA A 331 23.06 -14.24 -2.10
C ALA A 331 22.70 -15.28 -1.03
N LEU A 332 21.44 -15.32 -0.61
CA LEU A 332 20.92 -16.29 0.35
C LEU A 332 21.02 -17.74 -0.16
N ASP A 333 20.79 -17.99 -1.45
CA ASP A 333 20.89 -19.33 -2.06
C ASP A 333 22.29 -19.95 -1.90
N SER A 334 23.30 -19.12 -1.71
CA SER A 334 24.69 -19.58 -1.50
C SER A 334 25.01 -19.98 -0.05
N LEU A 335 24.10 -19.69 0.90
CA LEU A 335 24.28 -19.91 2.33
C LEU A 335 23.54 -21.16 2.81
N SER A 336 23.86 -21.66 4.02
CA SER A 336 23.20 -22.82 4.61
C SER A 336 23.27 -22.79 6.15
N GLY A 337 22.37 -23.54 6.80
CA GLY A 337 22.34 -23.67 8.25
C GLY A 337 22.08 -22.34 8.97
N GLN A 338 22.83 -22.08 10.04
CA GLN A 338 22.65 -20.86 10.85
C GLN A 338 22.97 -19.58 10.08
N GLU A 339 24.01 -19.63 9.22
CA GLU A 339 24.40 -18.47 8.40
C GLU A 339 23.27 -18.04 7.44
N TYR A 340 22.59 -18.99 6.80
CA TYR A 340 21.39 -18.72 6.01
C TYR A 340 20.28 -18.10 6.88
N SER A 341 20.02 -18.70 8.05
CA SER A 341 18.95 -18.24 8.93
C SER A 341 19.15 -16.79 9.39
N ASP A 342 20.38 -16.45 9.82
CA ASP A 342 20.72 -15.11 10.30
C ASP A 342 20.67 -14.09 9.15
N ALA A 343 21.19 -14.44 7.96
CA ALA A 343 21.16 -13.58 6.79
C ALA A 343 19.73 -13.36 6.27
N TYR A 344 18.91 -14.41 6.24
CA TYR A 344 17.49 -14.31 5.85
C TYR A 344 16.69 -13.40 6.78
N LEU A 345 16.87 -13.55 8.11
CA LEU A 345 16.21 -12.68 9.09
C LEU A 345 16.61 -11.22 8.90
N ALA A 346 17.91 -10.94 8.71
CA ALA A 346 18.42 -9.60 8.49
C ALA A 346 17.89 -9.00 7.18
N ALA A 347 17.84 -9.77 6.10
CA ALA A 347 17.30 -9.34 4.81
C ALA A 347 15.82 -8.98 4.90
N ARG A 348 15.04 -9.84 5.56
CA ARG A 348 13.62 -9.63 5.80
C ARG A 348 13.34 -8.39 6.65
N GLU A 349 14.05 -8.18 7.75
CA GLU A 349 13.94 -6.98 8.57
C GLU A 349 14.31 -5.71 7.78
N THR A 350 15.30 -5.77 6.91
CA THR A 350 15.69 -4.66 6.06
C THR A 350 14.61 -4.33 5.03
N GLN A 351 14.03 -5.34 4.40
CA GLN A 351 12.95 -5.21 3.43
C GLN A 351 11.70 -4.51 4.03
N TRP A 352 11.34 -4.85 5.27
CA TRP A 352 10.16 -4.31 5.94
C TRP A 352 10.32 -2.86 6.43
N LYS A 353 11.56 -2.38 6.62
CA LYS A 353 11.82 -1.03 7.10
C LYS A 353 11.50 0.02 6.03
N ASN A 354 10.78 1.05 6.44
CA ASN A 354 10.57 2.23 5.61
C ASN A 354 11.84 3.11 5.65
N LYS A 355 12.59 3.14 4.54
CA LYS A 355 13.85 3.90 4.43
C LYS A 355 13.66 5.40 4.69
N ALA A 356 12.52 5.96 4.30
CA ALA A 356 12.24 7.38 4.41
C ALA A 356 12.26 7.90 5.87
N ILE A 357 11.99 7.03 6.85
CA ILE A 357 11.91 7.39 8.27
C ILE A 357 12.93 6.69 9.15
N SER A 358 13.47 5.54 8.70
CA SER A 358 14.31 4.65 9.52
C SER A 358 15.80 4.73 9.22
N GLU A 359 16.22 5.47 8.21
CA GLU A 359 17.62 5.60 7.83
C GLU A 359 18.02 7.07 7.70
N ILE A 360 19.26 7.36 8.09
CA ILE A 360 19.85 8.71 8.04
C ILE A 360 20.92 8.79 6.95
N TYR A 361 20.99 9.93 6.28
CA TYR A 361 21.95 10.17 5.21
C TYR A 361 22.52 11.58 5.28
N TYR A 362 23.65 11.83 4.63
CA TYR A 362 24.17 13.17 4.41
C TYR A 362 23.33 13.87 3.32
N PRO A 363 22.62 14.97 3.62
CA PRO A 363 21.71 15.60 2.66
C PRO A 363 22.42 16.28 1.49
N GLY A 364 23.72 16.56 1.62
CA GLY A 364 24.50 17.20 0.60
C GLY A 364 23.93 18.56 0.20
N SER A 365 24.05 18.90 -1.08
CA SER A 365 23.71 20.23 -1.58
C SER A 365 22.22 20.60 -1.50
N VAL A 366 21.29 19.67 -1.22
CA VAL A 366 19.89 20.01 -0.92
C VAL A 366 19.82 20.82 0.39
N PHE A 367 20.73 20.57 1.33
CA PHE A 367 20.84 21.31 2.58
C PHE A 367 21.09 22.82 2.41
N LYS A 368 21.65 23.23 1.27
CA LYS A 368 21.90 24.64 0.96
C LYS A 368 20.65 25.52 1.02
N VAL A 369 19.47 24.92 0.87
CA VAL A 369 18.18 25.60 1.05
C VAL A 369 18.09 26.20 2.46
N PHE A 370 18.43 25.43 3.50
CA PHE A 370 18.35 25.89 4.90
C PHE A 370 19.42 26.94 5.23
N THR A 371 20.65 26.74 4.75
CA THR A 371 21.72 27.71 4.89
C THR A 371 21.35 29.04 4.22
N SER A 372 20.70 28.97 3.05
CA SER A 372 20.18 30.15 2.34
C SER A 372 19.07 30.84 3.16
N ALA A 373 18.09 30.06 3.62
CA ALA A 373 16.97 30.58 4.39
C ALA A 373 17.45 31.30 5.66
N ALA A 374 18.33 30.66 6.42
CA ALA A 374 18.91 31.28 7.62
C ALA A 374 19.70 32.56 7.30
N ALA A 375 20.48 32.57 6.20
CA ALA A 375 21.26 33.73 5.84
C ALA A 375 20.41 34.92 5.31
N PHE A 376 19.31 34.66 4.60
CA PHE A 376 18.34 35.68 4.22
C PHE A 376 17.59 36.22 5.42
N GLU A 377 17.09 35.36 6.31
CA GLU A 377 16.36 35.78 7.52
C GLU A 377 17.23 36.69 8.41
N GLU A 378 18.53 36.43 8.46
CA GLU A 378 19.49 37.24 9.20
C GLU A 378 20.05 38.43 8.40
N ASN A 379 19.53 38.69 7.20
CA ASN A 379 19.97 39.78 6.31
C ASN A 379 21.49 39.76 6.02
N LEU A 380 22.09 38.58 5.89
CA LEU A 380 23.51 38.38 5.63
C LEU A 380 23.88 38.35 4.14
N ILE A 381 22.88 38.34 3.27
CA ILE A 381 23.00 38.26 1.81
C ILE A 381 22.21 39.39 1.17
N ASP A 382 22.89 40.19 0.34
CA ASP A 382 22.27 41.16 -0.57
C ASP A 382 22.36 40.60 -1.99
N LEU A 383 21.20 40.23 -2.57
CA LEU A 383 21.13 39.63 -3.91
C LEU A 383 21.66 40.51 -5.04
N GLN A 384 21.69 41.83 -4.84
CA GLN A 384 22.11 42.80 -5.86
C GLN A 384 23.61 43.13 -5.79
N ASN A 385 24.18 43.14 -4.56
CA ASN A 385 25.52 43.66 -4.33
C ASN A 385 26.53 42.59 -3.92
N ASP A 386 26.11 41.47 -3.31
CA ASP A 386 27.04 40.43 -2.88
C ASP A 386 27.54 39.59 -4.06
N SER A 387 28.80 39.23 -3.98
CA SER A 387 29.44 38.30 -4.89
C SER A 387 30.35 37.33 -4.14
N PHE A 388 30.41 36.08 -4.62
CA PHE A 388 31.16 35.00 -4.02
C PHE A 388 32.24 34.50 -5.01
N TYR A 389 33.47 34.33 -4.52
CA TYR A 389 34.57 33.86 -5.37
C TYR A 389 34.90 32.40 -5.11
N CYS A 390 34.94 31.59 -6.17
CA CYS A 390 35.32 30.19 -6.12
C CYS A 390 36.52 29.87 -6.96
N SER A 391 37.62 29.51 -6.30
CA SER A 391 38.87 29.02 -6.96
C SER A 391 38.90 27.49 -7.13
N GLY A 392 37.79 26.78 -6.85
CA GLY A 392 37.72 25.33 -6.78
C GLY A 392 37.95 24.77 -5.36
N TYR A 393 38.37 25.60 -4.43
CA TYR A 393 38.65 25.24 -3.03
C TYR A 393 38.35 26.40 -2.08
N PHE A 394 38.08 26.07 -0.82
CA PHE A 394 37.98 27.01 0.28
C PHE A 394 38.86 26.53 1.44
N THR A 395 39.54 27.42 2.15
CA THR A 395 40.41 27.05 3.25
C THR A 395 39.84 27.56 4.57
N VAL A 396 39.54 26.66 5.51
CA VAL A 396 39.02 26.96 6.86
C VAL A 396 39.98 26.38 7.89
N MET A 397 40.50 27.20 8.79
CA MET A 397 41.42 26.78 9.87
C MET A 397 42.63 25.97 9.36
N GLY A 398 43.05 26.16 8.10
CA GLY A 398 44.15 25.41 7.47
C GLY A 398 43.69 24.18 6.68
N GLU A 399 42.49 23.72 6.87
CA GLU A 399 41.90 22.62 6.10
C GLU A 399 41.39 23.11 4.75
N LYS A 400 41.72 22.37 3.68
CA LYS A 400 41.37 22.70 2.30
C LYS A 400 40.20 21.86 1.84
N ILE A 401 38.99 22.44 1.77
CA ILE A 401 37.73 21.77 1.34
C ILE A 401 37.44 22.14 -0.12
N GLY A 402 37.11 21.15 -0.94
CA GLY A 402 36.94 21.31 -2.37
C GLY A 402 35.52 21.64 -2.82
N CYS A 403 35.42 22.36 -3.93
CA CYS A 403 34.20 22.46 -4.72
C CYS A 403 34.02 21.21 -5.59
N SER A 404 32.80 20.91 -6.01
CA SER A 404 32.49 19.91 -7.07
C SER A 404 33.25 20.27 -8.37
N ASN A 405 33.24 21.53 -8.73
CA ASN A 405 34.12 22.06 -9.82
C ASN A 405 35.49 22.44 -9.27
N ARG A 406 36.48 21.56 -9.44
CA ARG A 406 37.88 21.76 -8.97
C ARG A 406 38.61 22.87 -9.72
N SER A 407 38.12 23.27 -10.90
CA SER A 407 38.68 24.42 -11.66
C SER A 407 38.17 25.77 -11.16
N GLY A 408 37.15 25.75 -10.31
CA GLY A 408 36.49 26.93 -9.75
C GLY A 408 35.39 27.50 -10.66
N HIS A 409 34.52 28.29 -10.07
CA HIS A 409 33.42 28.99 -10.76
C HIS A 409 33.74 30.47 -11.02
N GLY A 410 34.86 30.97 -10.47
CA GLY A 410 35.18 32.40 -10.51
C GLY A 410 34.28 33.22 -9.59
N THR A 411 34.05 34.50 -9.94
CA THR A 411 33.13 35.39 -9.23
C THR A 411 31.71 35.15 -9.71
N GLN A 412 30.79 34.97 -8.79
CA GLN A 412 29.37 34.62 -9.06
C GLN A 412 28.47 35.36 -8.08
N THR A 413 27.25 35.67 -8.50
CA THR A 413 26.18 36.17 -7.63
C THR A 413 25.69 35.05 -6.73
N PHE A 414 24.83 35.34 -5.75
CA PHE A 414 24.21 34.32 -4.91
C PHE A 414 23.40 33.29 -5.76
N THR A 415 22.54 33.77 -6.65
CA THR A 415 21.75 32.91 -7.54
C THR A 415 22.65 31.98 -8.38
N GLN A 416 23.72 32.51 -8.97
CA GLN A 416 24.72 31.69 -9.69
C GLN A 416 25.41 30.67 -8.77
N ALA A 417 25.75 31.05 -7.54
CA ALA A 417 26.38 30.15 -6.58
C ALA A 417 25.43 28.99 -6.14
N LEU A 418 24.12 29.26 -6.02
CA LEU A 418 23.12 28.27 -5.72
C LEU A 418 22.87 27.35 -6.94
N THR A 419 22.75 27.91 -8.15
CA THR A 419 22.58 27.16 -9.41
C THR A 419 23.77 26.25 -9.69
N ASN A 420 25.00 26.79 -9.55
CA ASN A 420 26.26 26.03 -9.70
C ASN A 420 26.53 25.09 -8.52
N SER A 421 25.69 25.10 -7.50
CA SER A 421 25.89 24.33 -6.27
C SER A 421 27.28 24.52 -5.64
N CYS A 422 27.79 25.76 -5.61
CA CYS A 422 29.14 26.11 -5.23
C CYS A 422 29.43 25.93 -3.74
N ASN A 423 30.20 24.90 -3.34
CA ASN A 423 30.55 24.66 -1.93
C ASN A 423 31.32 25.83 -1.29
N PRO A 424 32.38 26.43 -1.91
CA PRO A 424 33.06 27.59 -1.36
C PRO A 424 32.14 28.76 -0.98
N ALA A 425 31.18 29.10 -1.83
CA ALA A 425 30.22 30.16 -1.52
C ALA A 425 29.39 29.82 -0.29
N PHE A 426 28.90 28.58 -0.18
CA PHE A 426 28.10 28.17 0.98
C PHE A 426 28.89 28.00 2.26
N MET A 427 30.15 27.62 2.19
CA MET A 427 31.08 27.67 3.34
C MET A 427 31.27 29.11 3.84
N GLU A 428 31.46 30.07 2.92
CA GLU A 428 31.55 31.49 3.29
C GLU A 428 30.25 31.99 3.93
N ILE A 429 29.07 31.67 3.37
CA ILE A 429 27.77 32.04 3.91
C ILE A 429 27.58 31.44 5.31
N GLY A 430 27.90 30.16 5.48
CA GLY A 430 27.81 29.51 6.79
C GLY A 430 28.71 30.13 7.86
N LEU A 431 29.92 30.50 7.47
CA LEU A 431 30.86 31.21 8.36
C LEU A 431 30.41 32.65 8.68
N ARG A 432 29.71 33.34 7.75
CA ARG A 432 29.04 34.63 8.04
C ARG A 432 27.90 34.44 9.02
N LEU A 433 27.14 33.34 8.95
CA LEU A 433 26.06 33.02 9.86
C LEU A 433 26.56 32.71 11.29
N GLY A 434 27.69 31.99 11.36
CA GLY A 434 28.31 31.58 12.63
C GLY A 434 27.61 30.35 13.27
N VAL A 435 28.35 29.72 14.20
CA VAL A 435 27.89 28.46 14.85
C VAL A 435 26.57 28.62 15.56
N GLU A 436 26.40 29.68 16.38
CA GLU A 436 25.20 29.91 17.17
C GLU A 436 23.93 29.98 16.32
N LYS A 437 23.91 30.84 15.29
CA LYS A 437 22.75 31.00 14.41
C LYS A 437 22.52 29.78 13.53
N PHE A 438 23.58 29.17 13.01
CA PHE A 438 23.48 27.93 12.25
C PHE A 438 22.79 26.83 13.09
N SER A 439 23.24 26.63 14.33
CA SER A 439 22.66 25.63 15.25
C SER A 439 21.23 25.96 15.62
N TYR A 440 20.92 27.27 15.84
CA TYR A 440 19.56 27.75 16.06
C TYR A 440 18.62 27.35 14.93
N TYR A 441 18.95 27.70 13.67
CA TYR A 441 18.10 27.36 12.53
C TYR A 441 18.07 25.85 12.23
N PHE A 442 19.19 25.15 12.43
CA PHE A 442 19.22 23.68 12.30
C PHE A 442 18.20 23.01 13.26
N LYS A 443 18.12 23.50 14.48
CA LYS A 443 17.10 23.06 15.45
C LYS A 443 15.71 23.53 15.07
N ASP A 444 15.57 24.79 14.65
CA ASP A 444 14.26 25.41 14.42
C ASP A 444 13.56 24.83 13.19
N PHE A 445 14.30 24.39 12.16
CA PHE A 445 13.83 23.56 11.07
C PHE A 445 13.47 22.11 11.47
N GLY A 446 13.55 21.75 12.75
CA GLY A 446 13.18 20.42 13.26
C GLY A 446 14.22 19.32 13.01
N LEU A 447 15.45 19.68 12.58
CA LEU A 447 16.47 18.70 12.20
C LEU A 447 17.18 18.02 13.39
N THR A 448 16.89 18.43 14.61
CA THR A 448 17.42 17.80 15.87
C THR A 448 16.43 16.87 16.53
N GLU A 449 15.20 16.79 16.06
CA GLU A 449 14.12 16.03 16.66
C GLU A 449 13.40 15.15 15.60
N LYS A 450 12.63 14.17 16.06
CA LYS A 450 11.74 13.40 15.19
C LYS A 450 10.63 14.29 14.66
N THR A 451 10.17 14.02 13.43
CA THR A 451 9.08 14.78 12.83
C THR A 451 7.74 14.55 13.52
N GLY A 452 7.58 13.37 14.13
CA GLY A 452 6.31 12.97 14.76
C GLY A 452 5.30 12.39 13.75
N ILE A 453 5.78 11.96 12.59
CA ILE A 453 4.92 11.23 11.63
C ILE A 453 4.25 10.03 12.31
N ASP A 454 3.03 9.77 11.94
CA ASP A 454 2.18 8.70 12.47
C ASP A 454 2.54 7.30 11.94
N LEU A 455 3.84 7.03 11.84
CA LEU A 455 4.43 5.71 11.52
C LEU A 455 5.39 5.25 12.60
N PRO A 456 5.49 3.94 12.83
CA PRO A 456 6.46 3.39 13.77
C PRO A 456 7.87 3.35 13.15
N GLY A 457 8.89 3.44 14.00
CA GLY A 457 10.28 3.22 13.57
C GLY A 457 11.03 4.45 13.10
N GLU A 458 10.48 5.67 13.25
CA GLU A 458 11.21 6.91 12.98
C GLU A 458 12.46 7.01 13.87
N VAL A 459 13.62 7.27 13.24
CA VAL A 459 14.91 7.42 13.94
C VAL A 459 15.28 8.89 14.10
N ALA A 460 16.17 9.18 15.07
CA ALA A 460 16.70 10.51 15.26
C ALA A 460 17.87 10.79 14.29
N SER A 461 18.07 12.06 13.97
CA SER A 461 19.24 12.56 13.24
C SER A 461 20.54 12.39 14.03
N LEU A 462 21.66 12.38 13.30
CA LEU A 462 22.99 12.46 13.87
C LEU A 462 23.61 13.80 13.46
N TYR A 463 23.83 14.69 14.41
CA TYR A 463 24.31 16.04 14.17
C TYR A 463 25.40 16.45 15.16
N ILE A 464 26.17 17.47 14.81
CA ILE A 464 27.22 18.04 15.66
C ILE A 464 26.59 19.11 16.56
N PRO A 465 26.61 18.93 17.91
CA PRO A 465 26.07 19.91 18.85
C PRO A 465 26.82 21.26 18.78
N GLU A 466 26.10 22.35 19.11
CA GLU A 466 26.60 23.73 19.06
C GLU A 466 27.90 23.90 19.85
N ASP A 467 27.96 23.35 21.06
CA ASP A 467 29.10 23.48 21.98
C ASP A 467 30.39 22.77 21.54
N THR A 468 30.27 21.85 20.58
CA THR A 468 31.41 21.08 20.04
C THR A 468 31.70 21.43 18.60
N MET A 469 30.83 22.19 17.90
CA MET A 469 30.94 22.50 16.49
C MET A 469 32.12 23.45 16.23
N SER A 470 33.15 23.00 15.48
CA SER A 470 34.24 23.84 14.99
C SER A 470 33.83 24.62 13.73
N ASN A 471 34.65 25.63 13.34
CA ASN A 471 34.43 26.34 12.08
C ASN A 471 34.61 25.42 10.84
N VAL A 472 35.36 24.32 10.95
CA VAL A 472 35.50 23.33 9.88
C VAL A 472 34.19 22.52 9.75
N ASP A 473 33.63 22.12 10.90
CA ASP A 473 32.37 21.43 10.95
C ASP A 473 31.22 22.32 10.44
N LEU A 474 31.18 23.59 10.86
CA LEU A 474 30.22 24.57 10.36
C LEU A 474 30.31 24.74 8.84
N ALA A 475 31.51 24.91 8.30
CA ALA A 475 31.74 25.05 6.88
C ALA A 475 31.22 23.81 6.10
N SER A 476 31.49 22.60 6.60
CA SER A 476 31.04 21.34 6.00
C SER A 476 29.50 21.14 6.15
N SER A 477 28.96 21.51 7.32
CA SER A 477 27.52 21.48 7.57
C SER A 477 26.75 22.42 6.66
N SER A 478 27.31 23.58 6.30
CA SER A 478 26.63 24.60 5.48
C SER A 478 26.27 24.13 4.06
N PHE A 479 26.89 23.06 3.57
CA PHE A 479 26.55 22.43 2.30
C PHE A 479 26.13 20.95 2.45
N GLY A 480 25.85 20.51 3.70
CA GLY A 480 25.18 19.24 3.99
C GLY A 480 26.07 18.00 4.11
N GLN A 481 27.36 18.15 4.52
CA GLN A 481 28.32 17.02 4.58
C GLN A 481 28.74 16.58 5.98
N ALA A 482 28.25 17.19 7.05
CA ALA A 482 28.68 16.86 8.41
C ALA A 482 27.56 16.27 9.29
N ASN A 483 26.32 16.58 8.99
CA ASN A 483 25.15 16.10 9.72
C ASN A 483 24.37 15.09 8.90
N LYS A 484 23.80 14.06 9.56
CA LYS A 484 22.93 13.06 8.93
C LYS A 484 21.50 13.23 9.44
N ILE A 485 20.55 13.26 8.52
CA ILE A 485 19.12 13.41 8.80
C ILE A 485 18.32 12.36 8.04
N THR A 486 17.08 12.10 8.44
CA THR A 486 16.20 11.21 7.68
C THR A 486 15.60 11.93 6.47
N PRO A 487 15.19 11.20 5.41
CA PRO A 487 14.45 11.79 4.28
C PRO A 487 13.18 12.51 4.71
N ILE A 488 12.44 12.00 5.71
CA ILE A 488 11.24 12.67 6.21
C ILE A 488 11.58 13.99 6.92
N GLN A 489 12.65 14.06 7.71
CA GLN A 489 13.12 15.33 8.29
C GLN A 489 13.50 16.32 7.20
N MET A 490 14.18 15.84 6.14
CA MET A 490 14.60 16.68 5.03
C MET A 490 13.41 17.33 4.31
N ILE A 491 12.40 16.56 3.92
CA ILE A 491 11.25 17.11 3.18
C ILE A 491 10.37 17.99 4.07
N THR A 492 10.21 17.65 5.37
CA THR A 492 9.46 18.44 6.35
C THR A 492 10.11 19.80 6.57
N ALA A 493 11.43 19.85 6.75
CA ALA A 493 12.17 21.09 6.87
C ALA A 493 12.16 21.90 5.55
N TYR A 494 12.24 21.21 4.40
CA TYR A 494 12.16 21.86 3.10
C TYR A 494 10.78 22.50 2.88
N SER A 495 9.70 21.82 3.31
CA SER A 495 8.36 22.40 3.28
C SER A 495 8.29 23.71 4.07
N ALA A 496 8.87 23.76 5.27
CA ALA A 496 8.94 25.00 6.05
C ALA A 496 9.70 26.12 5.33
N ALA A 497 10.73 25.79 4.54
CA ALA A 497 11.47 26.81 3.78
C ALA A 497 10.63 27.43 2.64
N ILE A 498 9.60 26.77 2.15
CA ILE A 498 8.83 27.19 0.94
C ILE A 498 7.36 27.52 1.18
N ASN A 499 6.78 27.19 2.34
CA ASN A 499 5.34 27.35 2.66
C ASN A 499 5.01 28.60 3.46
N GLY A 500 5.86 29.60 3.45
CA GLY A 500 5.74 30.79 4.30
C GLY A 500 6.43 30.66 5.64
N GLY A 501 7.32 29.68 5.83
CA GLY A 501 8.16 29.51 7.01
C GLY A 501 7.58 28.64 8.12
N LYS A 502 6.53 27.90 7.89
CA LYS A 502 5.79 27.13 8.90
C LYS A 502 6.26 25.67 8.94
N LEU A 503 6.78 25.22 10.07
CA LEU A 503 7.09 23.81 10.27
C LEU A 503 5.82 23.06 10.69
N VAL A 504 5.39 22.11 9.86
CA VAL A 504 4.19 21.28 10.06
C VAL A 504 4.57 19.85 10.42
N THR A 505 3.68 19.13 11.12
CA THR A 505 3.87 17.70 11.39
C THR A 505 3.40 16.90 10.17
N PRO A 506 4.25 16.02 9.58
CA PRO A 506 3.81 15.14 8.50
C PRO A 506 2.89 14.03 9.02
N TYR A 507 1.88 13.62 8.24
CA TYR A 507 0.93 12.59 8.62
C TYR A 507 0.38 11.82 7.41
N LEU A 508 -0.15 10.62 7.71
CA LEU A 508 -0.72 9.69 6.72
C LEU A 508 -2.20 9.40 6.97
N VAL A 509 -2.65 9.36 8.24
CA VAL A 509 -4.06 9.07 8.56
C VAL A 509 -4.84 10.36 8.68
N GLN A 510 -5.79 10.56 7.76
CA GLN A 510 -6.70 11.71 7.76
C GLN A 510 -7.84 11.50 8.75
N GLU A 511 -8.48 10.31 8.70
CA GLU A 511 -9.65 9.99 9.52
C GLU A 511 -9.60 8.54 9.99
N VAL A 512 -10.17 8.30 11.16
CA VAL A 512 -10.51 6.96 11.67
C VAL A 512 -12.01 6.90 11.85
N VAL A 513 -12.65 5.94 11.19
CA VAL A 513 -14.11 5.78 11.15
C VAL A 513 -14.50 4.44 11.74
N ASP A 514 -15.42 4.43 12.71
CA ASP A 514 -15.88 3.19 13.34
C ASP A 514 -16.78 2.36 12.41
N ALA A 515 -17.15 1.15 12.87
CA ALA A 515 -18.00 0.24 12.10
C ALA A 515 -19.42 0.78 11.84
N ASP A 516 -19.87 1.77 12.61
CA ASP A 516 -21.18 2.41 12.47
C ASP A 516 -21.12 3.65 11.53
N GLY A 517 -19.93 4.01 11.05
CA GLY A 517 -19.70 5.15 10.16
C GLY A 517 -19.47 6.49 10.89
N ASN A 518 -19.19 6.48 12.19
CA ASN A 518 -18.85 7.70 12.93
C ASN A 518 -17.35 7.95 12.88
N ILE A 519 -16.96 9.19 12.67
CA ILE A 519 -15.56 9.63 12.77
C ILE A 519 -15.18 9.62 14.25
N VAL A 520 -14.21 8.77 14.63
CA VAL A 520 -13.67 8.66 16.00
C VAL A 520 -12.36 9.41 16.18
N MET A 521 -11.67 9.71 15.07
CA MET A 521 -10.49 10.57 15.02
C MET A 521 -10.44 11.26 13.66
N GLU A 522 -10.14 12.54 13.65
CA GLU A 522 -9.86 13.36 12.46
C GLU A 522 -8.56 14.11 12.71
N HIS A 523 -7.70 14.14 11.70
CA HIS A 523 -6.43 14.85 11.79
C HIS A 523 -6.65 16.35 11.54
N GLU A 524 -6.12 17.17 12.43
CA GLU A 524 -6.00 18.61 12.23
C GLU A 524 -4.54 18.97 11.93
N THR A 525 -4.29 19.81 10.94
CA THR A 525 -2.93 20.26 10.61
C THR A 525 -2.25 20.88 11.82
N GLU A 526 -1.13 20.30 12.25
CA GLU A 526 -0.34 20.78 13.38
C GLU A 526 0.82 21.66 12.91
N GLU A 527 0.69 22.97 13.10
CA GLU A 527 1.79 23.91 12.92
C GLU A 527 2.65 23.96 14.19
N LYS A 528 3.85 23.37 14.15
CA LYS A 528 4.76 23.35 15.30
C LYS A 528 5.30 24.73 15.64
N ARG A 529 5.75 25.48 14.66
CA ARG A 529 6.34 26.83 14.82
C ARG A 529 6.57 27.54 13.49
N GLN A 530 6.75 28.86 13.56
CA GLN A 530 7.26 29.69 12.48
C GLN A 530 8.80 29.68 12.54
N VAL A 531 9.46 29.20 11.50
CA VAL A 531 10.94 29.07 11.44
C VAL A 531 11.60 30.28 10.81
N ILE A 532 11.02 30.77 9.70
CA ILE A 532 11.48 31.93 8.93
C ILE A 532 10.26 32.80 8.55
N SER A 533 10.50 34.04 8.16
CA SER A 533 9.45 34.93 7.67
C SER A 533 8.89 34.49 6.32
N GLU A 534 7.67 34.92 6.01
CA GLU A 534 7.04 34.69 4.70
C GLU A 534 7.85 35.33 3.57
N GLU A 535 8.48 36.51 3.82
CA GLU A 535 9.34 37.20 2.88
C GLU A 535 10.59 36.36 2.53
N THR A 536 11.26 35.81 3.55
CA THR A 536 12.39 34.90 3.34
C THR A 536 11.97 33.65 2.58
N SER A 537 10.84 33.04 2.94
CA SER A 537 10.30 31.88 2.25
C SER A 537 10.03 32.19 0.76
N LYS A 538 9.42 33.35 0.46
CA LYS A 538 9.22 33.80 -0.91
C LYS A 538 10.55 33.95 -1.67
N THR A 539 11.53 34.59 -1.06
CA THR A 539 12.86 34.74 -1.67
C THR A 539 13.49 33.37 -1.98
N ILE A 540 13.36 32.41 -1.07
CA ILE A 540 13.87 31.04 -1.28
C ILE A 540 13.18 30.37 -2.48
N ARG A 541 11.85 30.48 -2.61
CA ARG A 541 11.12 29.96 -3.76
C ARG A 541 11.62 30.53 -5.08
N GLU A 542 11.74 31.85 -5.16
CA GLU A 542 12.25 32.56 -6.35
C GLU A 542 13.69 32.10 -6.72
N GLN A 543 14.56 31.91 -5.72
CA GLN A 543 15.92 31.45 -5.99
C GLN A 543 15.97 29.99 -6.44
N LEU A 544 15.08 29.12 -5.91
CA LEU A 544 15.02 27.71 -6.29
C LEU A 544 14.34 27.50 -7.65
N GLU A 545 13.42 28.35 -8.03
CA GLU A 545 12.86 28.40 -9.39
C GLU A 545 13.94 28.79 -10.39
N ALA A 546 14.72 29.84 -10.11
CA ALA A 546 15.86 30.26 -10.94
C ALA A 546 16.96 29.17 -11.08
N VAL A 547 17.10 28.26 -10.10
CA VAL A 547 17.97 27.07 -10.22
C VAL A 547 17.47 26.12 -11.29
N VAL A 548 16.16 25.89 -11.37
CA VAL A 548 15.54 24.96 -12.35
C VAL A 548 15.55 25.56 -13.75
N GLU A 549 15.27 26.86 -13.89
CA GLU A 549 15.31 27.58 -15.17
C GLU A 549 16.74 27.70 -15.71
N GLY A 550 17.74 27.74 -14.81
CA GLY A 550 19.15 27.89 -15.18
C GLY A 550 19.79 26.61 -15.71
N ASN A 551 20.94 26.74 -16.38
CA ASN A 551 21.68 25.63 -16.99
C ASN A 551 22.01 24.46 -16.03
N GLY A 552 22.05 24.69 -14.71
CA GLY A 552 22.36 23.66 -13.70
C GLY A 552 21.14 22.79 -13.32
N GLY A 553 19.93 23.26 -13.59
CA GLY A 553 18.67 22.59 -13.23
C GLY A 553 17.79 22.16 -14.41
N HIS A 554 18.21 22.43 -15.63
CA HIS A 554 17.39 22.25 -16.84
C HIS A 554 16.81 20.82 -17.03
N ASN A 555 17.45 19.80 -16.47
CA ASN A 555 16.90 18.43 -16.46
C ASN A 555 15.60 18.30 -15.65
N ALA A 556 15.32 19.25 -14.74
CA ALA A 556 14.10 19.29 -13.94
C ALA A 556 13.01 20.17 -14.58
N TYR A 557 13.37 20.97 -15.56
CA TYR A 557 12.45 21.89 -16.21
C TYR A 557 11.32 21.14 -16.91
N ILE A 558 10.09 21.55 -16.63
CA ILE A 558 8.88 21.07 -17.29
C ILE A 558 8.24 22.30 -17.94
N GLN A 559 8.10 22.26 -19.26
CA GLN A 559 7.57 23.36 -20.04
C GLN A 559 6.16 23.73 -19.58
N GLY A 560 5.94 25.02 -19.33
CA GLY A 560 4.68 25.53 -18.84
C GLY A 560 4.42 25.36 -17.34
N TYR A 561 5.37 24.82 -16.57
CA TYR A 561 5.23 24.69 -15.12
C TYR A 561 6.34 25.42 -14.37
N ARG A 562 5.94 26.18 -13.37
CA ARG A 562 6.86 26.87 -12.46
C ARG A 562 7.31 25.91 -11.36
N ILE A 563 8.53 25.40 -11.48
CA ILE A 563 9.10 24.40 -10.57
C ILE A 563 10.32 24.98 -9.87
N GLY A 564 10.35 24.90 -8.55
CA GLY A 564 11.53 25.16 -7.75
C GLY A 564 12.20 23.86 -7.32
N GLY A 565 13.54 23.82 -7.25
CA GLY A 565 14.18 22.60 -6.80
C GLY A 565 15.68 22.69 -6.61
N LYS A 566 16.24 21.68 -5.91
CA LYS A 566 17.69 21.57 -5.65
C LYS A 566 18.15 20.12 -5.66
N SER A 567 19.18 19.81 -6.46
CA SER A 567 19.86 18.52 -6.46
C SER A 567 20.95 18.44 -5.40
N GLY A 568 21.17 17.25 -4.88
CA GLY A 568 22.24 16.89 -3.95
C GLY A 568 23.04 15.70 -4.44
N THR A 569 24.34 15.75 -4.15
CA THR A 569 25.24 14.61 -4.25
C THR A 569 26.12 14.67 -3.01
N SER A 570 26.05 13.66 -2.16
CA SER A 570 26.80 13.62 -0.91
C SER A 570 27.73 12.41 -0.87
N GLU A 571 28.90 12.61 -0.27
CA GLU A 571 29.91 11.58 -0.07
C GLU A 571 29.63 10.87 1.27
N LYS A 572 29.68 9.53 1.30
CA LYS A 572 29.56 8.72 2.54
C LYS A 572 30.93 8.62 3.22
N LEU A 573 31.38 9.74 3.81
CA LEU A 573 32.73 9.91 4.36
C LEU A 573 33.05 8.96 5.52
N ASP A 574 32.06 8.60 6.33
CA ASP A 574 32.20 7.69 7.46
C ASP A 574 32.32 6.21 7.04
N GLU A 575 31.90 5.88 5.82
CA GLU A 575 32.07 4.54 5.25
C GLU A 575 33.32 4.44 4.35
N TYR A 576 34.01 5.56 4.12
CA TYR A 576 35.20 5.59 3.26
C TYR A 576 36.41 5.02 3.97
N THR A 577 37.11 4.11 3.31
CA THR A 577 38.42 3.60 3.71
C THR A 577 39.41 3.90 2.60
N GLU A 578 40.63 4.37 2.95
CA GLU A 578 41.68 4.71 1.97
C GLU A 578 41.96 3.53 1.04
N GLY A 579 41.87 3.79 -0.26
CA GLY A 579 42.05 2.80 -1.32
C GLY A 579 40.75 2.11 -1.79
N GLN A 580 39.62 2.41 -1.18
CA GLN A 580 38.31 2.03 -1.68
C GLN A 580 37.68 3.13 -2.53
N GLU A 581 36.72 2.79 -3.34
CA GLU A 581 35.94 3.76 -4.11
C GLU A 581 35.00 4.53 -3.16
N MET A 582 34.87 5.86 -3.38
CA MET A 582 33.95 6.70 -2.61
C MET A 582 32.49 6.32 -2.96
N LYS A 583 31.65 6.16 -1.95
CA LYS A 583 30.22 5.93 -2.09
C LYS A 583 29.45 7.25 -2.01
N TYR A 584 28.36 7.34 -2.75
CA TYR A 584 27.57 8.57 -2.86
C TYR A 584 26.08 8.32 -2.57
N VAL A 585 25.41 9.39 -2.14
CA VAL A 585 23.94 9.48 -2.13
C VAL A 585 23.54 10.57 -3.12
N ALA A 586 22.70 10.22 -4.08
CA ALA A 586 22.08 11.14 -5.03
C ALA A 586 20.68 11.50 -4.54
N SER A 587 20.35 12.81 -4.49
CA SER A 587 19.04 13.25 -4.04
C SER A 587 18.56 14.48 -4.82
N TYR A 588 17.24 14.67 -4.86
CA TYR A 588 16.61 15.86 -5.43
C TYR A 588 15.32 16.19 -4.68
N GLY A 589 15.24 17.45 -4.22
CA GLY A 589 14.02 18.02 -3.67
C GLY A 589 13.45 19.06 -4.63
N CYS A 590 12.16 18.98 -4.97
CA CYS A 590 11.47 19.92 -5.84
C CYS A 590 10.03 20.14 -5.40
N PHE A 591 9.45 21.25 -5.82
CA PHE A 591 8.11 21.66 -5.48
C PHE A 591 7.44 22.44 -6.62
N ALA A 592 6.12 22.46 -6.62
CA ALA A 592 5.31 23.19 -7.59
C ALA A 592 3.91 23.56 -6.99
N PRO A 593 3.26 24.62 -7.50
CA PRO A 593 3.81 25.73 -8.27
C PRO A 593 4.88 26.49 -7.46
N ALA A 594 5.85 27.15 -8.12
CA ALA A 594 6.95 27.80 -7.40
C ALA A 594 6.52 29.01 -6.57
N ASP A 595 5.46 29.70 -6.97
CA ASP A 595 4.93 30.89 -6.28
C ASP A 595 4.03 30.53 -5.09
N ASP A 596 3.25 29.45 -5.16
CA ASP A 596 2.38 28.98 -4.07
C ASP A 596 2.40 27.44 -4.00
N PRO A 597 3.41 26.82 -3.40
CA PRO A 597 3.62 25.37 -3.44
C PRO A 597 2.48 24.58 -2.83
N GLU A 598 1.93 23.64 -3.61
CA GLU A 598 0.89 22.68 -3.20
C GLU A 598 1.42 21.25 -3.12
N VAL A 599 2.54 21.01 -3.77
CA VAL A 599 3.24 19.72 -3.72
C VAL A 599 4.74 19.91 -3.62
N ILE A 600 5.35 19.13 -2.72
CA ILE A 600 6.80 18.97 -2.61
C ILE A 600 7.15 17.50 -2.74
N MET A 601 8.25 17.19 -3.40
CA MET A 601 8.76 15.85 -3.59
C MET A 601 10.26 15.77 -3.27
N LEU A 602 10.64 14.68 -2.62
CA LEU A 602 12.05 14.28 -2.42
C LEU A 602 12.25 12.88 -2.99
N ILE A 603 13.24 12.72 -3.87
CA ILE A 603 13.70 11.40 -4.37
C ILE A 603 15.17 11.23 -4.01
N MET A 604 15.52 10.00 -3.61
CA MET A 604 16.88 9.65 -3.19
C MET A 604 17.29 8.26 -3.70
N ALA A 605 18.52 8.15 -4.20
CA ALA A 605 19.22 6.91 -4.52
C ALA A 605 20.46 6.78 -3.64
N ASP A 606 20.54 5.72 -2.84
CA ASP A 606 21.65 5.47 -1.93
C ASP A 606 22.64 4.47 -2.55
N GLU A 607 23.86 4.90 -2.76
CA GLU A 607 24.93 4.14 -3.45
C GLU A 607 24.55 3.73 -4.88
N PRO A 608 24.24 4.68 -5.79
CA PRO A 608 24.20 4.38 -7.21
C PRO A 608 25.60 3.93 -7.69
N ASP A 609 25.65 3.07 -8.69
CA ASP A 609 26.89 2.55 -9.24
C ASP A 609 27.71 3.68 -9.90
N ASN A 610 28.86 3.98 -9.31
CA ASN A 610 29.71 5.07 -9.78
C ASN A 610 30.18 4.90 -11.23
N SER A 611 30.29 3.65 -11.70
CA SER A 611 30.68 3.36 -13.08
C SER A 611 29.62 3.77 -14.10
N ILE A 612 28.36 3.95 -13.66
CA ILE A 612 27.25 4.42 -14.48
C ILE A 612 27.07 5.93 -14.28
N ALA A 613 26.69 6.36 -13.07
CA ALA A 613 26.60 7.77 -12.66
C ALA A 613 26.33 7.87 -11.15
N TYR A 614 26.77 8.97 -10.52
CA TYR A 614 26.54 9.24 -9.09
C TYR A 614 26.05 10.67 -8.80
N TYR A 615 26.05 11.57 -9.78
CA TYR A 615 25.54 12.93 -9.57
C TYR A 615 24.01 12.94 -9.47
N GLY A 616 23.46 13.64 -8.45
CA GLY A 616 22.03 13.80 -8.27
C GLY A 616 21.33 14.35 -9.50
N SER A 617 21.94 15.33 -10.19
CA SER A 617 21.41 15.89 -11.44
C SER A 617 21.25 14.87 -12.58
N THR A 618 21.98 13.76 -12.54
CA THR A 618 21.93 12.70 -13.55
C THR A 618 21.08 11.52 -13.09
N VAL A 619 21.24 11.12 -11.82
CA VAL A 619 20.61 9.91 -11.28
C VAL A 619 19.13 10.12 -11.00
N VAL A 620 18.75 11.22 -10.32
CA VAL A 620 17.38 11.36 -9.76
C VAL A 620 16.52 12.42 -10.46
N VAL A 621 17.10 13.49 -11.01
CA VAL A 621 16.34 14.66 -11.47
C VAL A 621 15.36 14.33 -12.61
N SER A 622 15.77 13.52 -13.59
CA SER A 622 14.89 13.14 -14.71
C SER A 622 13.66 12.33 -14.27
N TYR A 623 13.83 11.49 -13.25
CA TYR A 623 12.72 10.71 -12.69
C TYR A 623 11.78 11.59 -11.87
N ALA A 624 12.30 12.51 -11.09
CA ALA A 624 11.50 13.50 -10.39
C ALA A 624 10.70 14.36 -11.38
N ARG A 625 11.32 14.79 -12.50
CA ARG A 625 10.62 15.49 -13.57
C ARG A 625 9.46 14.64 -14.12
N THR A 626 9.71 13.35 -14.40
CA THR A 626 8.65 12.45 -14.91
C THR A 626 7.49 12.35 -13.92
N VAL A 627 7.74 12.14 -12.64
CA VAL A 627 6.69 12.09 -11.62
C VAL A 627 5.92 13.40 -11.58
N MET A 628 6.60 14.55 -11.52
CA MET A 628 5.93 15.87 -11.50
C MET A 628 5.08 16.11 -12.74
N SER A 629 5.54 15.69 -13.94
CA SER A 629 4.76 15.85 -15.17
C SER A 629 3.46 15.05 -15.20
N GLU A 630 3.40 13.94 -14.45
CA GLU A 630 2.19 13.11 -14.32
C GLU A 630 1.27 13.63 -13.21
N ILE A 631 1.83 14.01 -12.04
CA ILE A 631 1.01 14.36 -10.88
C ILE A 631 0.46 15.80 -10.92
N LEU A 632 1.15 16.75 -11.57
CA LEU A 632 0.67 18.15 -11.62
C LEU A 632 -0.69 18.28 -12.34
N PRO A 633 -0.88 17.71 -13.55
CA PRO A 633 -2.20 17.72 -14.18
C PRO A 633 -3.25 16.95 -13.36
N TYR A 634 -2.85 15.86 -12.71
CA TYR A 634 -3.73 15.06 -11.82
C TYR A 634 -4.22 15.90 -10.62
N LEU A 635 -3.36 16.73 -10.05
CA LEU A 635 -3.69 17.68 -8.97
C LEU A 635 -4.47 18.92 -9.47
N GLY A 636 -4.72 19.03 -10.78
CA GLY A 636 -5.45 20.14 -11.37
C GLY A 636 -4.59 21.35 -11.74
N PHE A 637 -3.25 21.21 -11.68
CA PHE A 637 -2.34 22.24 -12.17
C PHE A 637 -2.04 22.00 -13.64
N TYR A 638 -2.38 22.97 -14.47
CA TYR A 638 -2.17 22.91 -15.91
C TYR A 638 -1.00 23.80 -16.32
N PRO A 639 -0.32 23.47 -17.44
CA PRO A 639 0.85 24.22 -17.85
C PRO A 639 0.51 25.65 -18.31
N GLU A 640 1.28 26.63 -17.86
CA GLU A 640 1.26 28.02 -18.32
C GLU A 640 2.48 28.29 -19.20
N TYR A 641 2.27 28.46 -20.52
CA TYR A 641 3.35 28.64 -21.46
C TYR A 641 3.64 30.11 -21.72
N THR A 642 4.92 30.49 -21.76
CA THR A 642 5.35 31.75 -22.30
C THR A 642 5.15 31.80 -23.83
N ASP A 643 5.14 32.96 -24.44
CA ASP A 643 5.02 33.10 -25.90
C ASP A 643 6.13 32.33 -26.65
N GLU A 644 7.35 32.25 -26.07
CA GLU A 644 8.48 31.49 -26.60
C GLU A 644 8.24 30.00 -26.49
N GLU A 645 7.80 29.52 -25.34
CA GLU A 645 7.47 28.09 -25.11
C GLU A 645 6.33 27.64 -25.99
N TYR A 646 5.32 28.50 -26.18
CA TYR A 646 4.19 28.21 -27.06
C TYR A 646 4.62 28.10 -28.52
N ALA A 647 5.49 28.99 -29.00
CA ALA A 647 6.06 28.94 -30.34
C ALA A 647 6.87 27.65 -30.57
N ASP A 648 7.58 27.19 -29.55
CA ASP A 648 8.38 25.96 -29.60
C ASP A 648 7.53 24.67 -29.55
N ARG A 649 6.27 24.75 -29.08
CA ARG A 649 5.34 23.61 -29.07
C ARG A 649 4.77 23.27 -30.43
N ASN A 650 4.56 24.30 -31.26
CA ASN A 650 3.92 24.12 -32.54
C ASN A 650 4.92 23.76 -33.63
N VAL A 651 4.58 22.73 -34.38
CA VAL A 651 5.40 22.25 -35.52
C VAL A 651 4.55 22.30 -36.77
N THR A 652 5.15 22.81 -37.85
CA THR A 652 4.53 22.75 -39.16
C THR A 652 4.71 21.34 -39.76
N VAL A 653 3.62 20.68 -40.07
CA VAL A 653 3.62 19.35 -40.68
C VAL A 653 4.43 19.36 -41.99
N PRO A 654 5.49 18.57 -42.10
CA PRO A 654 6.32 18.56 -43.29
C PRO A 654 5.64 17.83 -44.46
N LEU A 655 6.14 18.08 -45.66
CA LEU A 655 5.77 17.28 -46.85
C LEU A 655 6.49 15.93 -46.78
N VAL A 656 5.72 14.88 -46.52
CA VAL A 656 6.23 13.49 -46.56
C VAL A 656 5.58 12.65 -47.61
N GLN A 657 4.58 13.18 -48.34
CA GLN A 657 3.97 12.57 -49.51
C GLN A 657 5.03 12.32 -50.59
N GLU A 658 4.94 11.20 -51.32
CA GLU A 658 5.89 10.71 -52.33
C GLU A 658 7.28 10.29 -51.78
N LYS A 659 7.51 10.37 -50.45
CA LYS A 659 8.73 9.83 -49.83
C LYS A 659 8.59 8.33 -49.55
N SER A 660 9.74 7.62 -49.47
CA SER A 660 9.72 6.27 -48.92
C SER A 660 9.29 6.32 -47.44
N LEU A 661 8.67 5.26 -46.95
CA LEU A 661 8.16 5.19 -45.60
C LEU A 661 9.27 5.47 -44.55
N ASP A 662 10.45 4.87 -44.73
CA ASP A 662 11.60 5.10 -43.85
C ASP A 662 12.04 6.58 -43.83
N SER A 663 12.00 7.27 -44.99
CA SER A 663 12.36 8.70 -45.03
C SER A 663 11.26 9.59 -44.47
N ALA A 664 10.01 9.21 -44.59
CA ALA A 664 8.87 9.94 -44.04
C ALA A 664 8.89 9.87 -42.50
N THR A 665 9.02 8.67 -41.94
CA THR A 665 9.05 8.44 -40.50
C THR A 665 10.25 9.13 -39.86
N ALA A 666 11.46 9.00 -40.41
CA ALA A 666 12.63 9.72 -39.93
C ALA A 666 12.43 11.25 -39.95
N THR A 667 11.76 11.79 -41.00
CA THR A 667 11.47 13.24 -41.05
C THR A 667 10.51 13.66 -39.93
N LEU A 668 9.52 12.87 -39.59
CA LEU A 668 8.56 13.15 -38.53
C LEU A 668 9.19 13.01 -37.15
N ASP A 669 10.00 11.96 -36.94
CA ASP A 669 10.77 11.75 -35.71
C ASP A 669 11.71 12.92 -35.41
N ASP A 670 12.45 13.40 -36.42
CA ASP A 670 13.35 14.56 -36.30
C ASP A 670 12.60 15.83 -35.89
N MET A 671 11.32 15.95 -36.23
CA MET A 671 10.47 17.07 -35.87
C MET A 671 9.66 16.86 -34.58
N GLY A 672 9.83 15.71 -33.93
CA GLY A 672 9.11 15.37 -32.69
C GLY A 672 7.61 15.12 -32.93
N LEU A 673 7.23 14.61 -34.10
CA LEU A 673 5.86 14.24 -34.44
C LEU A 673 5.70 12.72 -34.40
N SER A 674 4.55 12.27 -33.88
CA SER A 674 4.13 10.88 -33.94
C SER A 674 3.53 10.55 -35.30
N TYR A 675 3.48 9.28 -35.68
CA TYR A 675 2.86 8.86 -36.92
C TYR A 675 2.13 7.54 -36.78
N GLU A 676 1.12 7.36 -37.63
CA GLU A 676 0.41 6.10 -37.82
C GLU A 676 0.44 5.74 -39.29
N ILE A 677 0.69 4.46 -39.62
CA ILE A 677 0.83 3.96 -40.99
C ILE A 677 -0.43 3.17 -41.33
N VAL A 678 -1.08 3.55 -42.42
CA VAL A 678 -2.27 2.89 -42.98
C VAL A 678 -1.96 2.33 -44.32
N GLY A 679 -2.07 0.99 -44.47
CA GLY A 679 -1.70 0.24 -45.66
C GLY A 679 -0.35 -0.47 -45.57
N GLU A 680 0.00 -1.29 -46.57
CA GLU A 680 1.22 -2.11 -46.62
C GLU A 680 2.24 -1.61 -47.69
N GLY A 681 2.02 -0.43 -48.22
CA GLY A 681 2.90 0.16 -49.25
C GLY A 681 4.24 0.63 -48.69
N SER A 682 5.27 0.77 -49.56
CA SER A 682 6.63 1.22 -49.16
C SER A 682 6.85 2.73 -49.29
N SER A 683 5.85 3.48 -49.77
CA SER A 683 5.90 4.92 -49.95
C SER A 683 4.61 5.60 -49.50
N VAL A 684 4.69 6.85 -49.03
CA VAL A 684 3.54 7.63 -48.60
C VAL A 684 2.79 8.18 -49.83
N VAL A 685 1.53 7.81 -49.98
CA VAL A 685 0.65 8.28 -51.06
C VAL A 685 -0.09 9.55 -50.63
N SER A 686 -0.56 9.60 -49.36
CA SER A 686 -1.17 10.79 -48.81
C SER A 686 -0.92 10.87 -47.31
N GLN A 687 -1.14 12.04 -46.73
CA GLN A 687 -0.92 12.31 -45.30
C GLN A 687 -2.07 13.15 -44.71
N CYS A 688 -2.41 12.93 -43.46
CA CYS A 688 -3.32 13.76 -42.66
C CYS A 688 -2.67 14.03 -41.29
N PRO A 689 -2.49 15.29 -40.84
CA PRO A 689 -2.86 16.54 -41.48
C PRO A 689 -2.06 16.82 -42.75
N LYS A 690 -2.58 17.73 -43.59
CA LYS A 690 -1.90 18.17 -44.81
C LYS A 690 -0.61 18.91 -44.52
N THR A 691 0.34 18.86 -45.45
CA THR A 691 1.55 19.67 -45.39
C THR A 691 1.24 21.14 -45.12
N GLY A 692 1.99 21.76 -44.24
CA GLY A 692 1.81 23.15 -43.84
C GLY A 692 0.77 23.36 -42.73
N SER A 693 0.03 22.34 -42.32
CA SER A 693 -0.75 22.40 -41.08
C SER A 693 0.15 22.60 -39.89
N VAL A 694 -0.28 23.39 -38.92
CA VAL A 694 0.41 23.56 -37.63
C VAL A 694 -0.24 22.64 -36.65
N ILE A 695 0.55 21.84 -35.92
CA ILE A 695 0.08 20.96 -34.85
C ILE A 695 1.10 21.03 -33.69
N GLU A 696 0.68 20.63 -32.51
CA GLU A 696 1.60 20.55 -31.35
C GLU A 696 2.64 19.44 -31.55
N LYS A 697 3.84 19.59 -30.98
CA LYS A 697 4.84 18.51 -30.92
C LYS A 697 4.24 17.27 -30.24
N GLY A 698 4.53 16.11 -30.78
CA GLY A 698 3.86 14.85 -30.34
C GLY A 698 2.52 14.59 -31.02
N GLY A 699 1.97 15.55 -31.75
CA GLY A 699 0.79 15.35 -32.57
C GLY A 699 1.02 14.27 -33.65
N THR A 700 -0.05 13.57 -34.03
CA THR A 700 0.03 12.38 -34.90
C THR A 700 -0.24 12.73 -36.35
N VAL A 701 0.64 12.27 -37.24
CA VAL A 701 0.47 12.35 -38.68
C VAL A 701 0.13 10.94 -39.26
N ILE A 702 -1.04 10.82 -39.83
CA ILE A 702 -1.46 9.58 -40.49
C ILE A 702 -0.81 9.50 -41.88
N LEU A 703 -0.13 8.40 -42.16
CA LEU A 703 0.55 8.11 -43.44
C LEU A 703 -0.18 7.03 -44.19
N TYR A 704 -0.85 7.40 -45.28
CA TYR A 704 -1.50 6.43 -46.18
C TYR A 704 -0.51 5.96 -47.23
N THR A 705 -0.33 4.65 -47.35
CA THR A 705 0.66 4.03 -48.24
C THR A 705 0.04 3.39 -49.51
N GLU A 706 -1.28 3.43 -49.69
CA GLU A 706 -1.99 2.85 -50.82
C GLU A 706 -2.98 3.86 -51.42
N GLU A 707 -3.11 3.84 -52.75
CA GLU A 707 -4.15 4.62 -53.45
C GLU A 707 -5.54 4.00 -53.16
N ASN A 708 -6.52 4.83 -52.87
CA ASN A 708 -7.90 4.46 -52.53
C ASN A 708 -8.12 3.83 -51.14
N THR A 709 -7.24 4.02 -50.20
CA THR A 709 -7.54 3.72 -48.80
C THR A 709 -8.61 4.71 -48.30
N GLU A 710 -9.76 4.21 -47.84
CA GLU A 710 -10.77 5.06 -47.23
C GLU A 710 -10.25 5.50 -45.86
N PRO A 711 -10.13 6.83 -45.59
CA PRO A 711 -9.69 7.31 -44.28
C PRO A 711 -10.67 6.88 -43.20
N GLU A 712 -10.15 6.51 -42.03
CA GLU A 712 -10.97 6.36 -40.84
C GLU A 712 -11.53 7.72 -40.43
N VAL A 713 -12.85 7.78 -40.20
CA VAL A 713 -13.54 9.01 -39.79
C VAL A 713 -14.10 8.87 -38.40
N VAL A 714 -13.98 9.95 -37.62
CA VAL A 714 -14.49 10.04 -36.25
C VAL A 714 -15.37 11.29 -36.10
N GLU A 715 -16.30 11.24 -35.19
CA GLU A 715 -17.15 12.41 -34.89
C GLU A 715 -16.45 13.33 -33.88
N VAL A 716 -16.37 14.61 -34.22
CA VAL A 716 -15.81 15.64 -33.34
C VAL A 716 -16.69 15.79 -32.11
N PRO A 717 -16.16 15.67 -30.89
CA PRO A 717 -16.94 15.83 -29.66
C PRO A 717 -17.29 17.31 -29.40
N ASN A 718 -18.23 17.55 -28.49
CA ASN A 718 -18.47 18.90 -28.02
C ASN A 718 -17.38 19.30 -27.00
N LEU A 719 -16.54 20.25 -27.39
CA LEU A 719 -15.42 20.74 -26.59
C LEU A 719 -15.72 22.07 -25.91
N ILE A 720 -16.85 22.70 -26.21
CA ILE A 720 -17.21 24.02 -25.64
C ILE A 720 -17.35 23.90 -24.13
N GLY A 721 -16.67 24.79 -23.42
CA GLY A 721 -16.66 24.84 -21.93
C GLY A 721 -15.64 23.93 -21.28
N LEU A 722 -14.90 23.09 -22.04
CA LEU A 722 -13.79 22.30 -21.52
C LEU A 722 -12.54 23.16 -21.36
N SER A 723 -11.65 22.77 -20.46
CA SER A 723 -10.27 23.27 -20.43
C SER A 723 -9.47 22.77 -21.64
N ALA A 724 -8.34 23.36 -21.92
CA ALA A 724 -7.45 22.90 -23.01
C ALA A 724 -7.01 21.44 -22.82
N ALA A 725 -6.70 21.03 -21.58
CA ALA A 725 -6.29 19.69 -21.24
C ALA A 725 -7.41 18.65 -21.42
N GLU A 726 -8.64 18.97 -20.97
CA GLU A 726 -9.82 18.12 -21.16
C GLU A 726 -10.13 17.95 -22.67
N ALA A 727 -10.06 19.07 -23.42
CA ALA A 727 -10.28 19.06 -24.87
C ALA A 727 -9.19 18.24 -25.60
N ASN A 728 -7.91 18.39 -25.21
CA ASN A 728 -6.81 17.60 -25.76
C ASN A 728 -7.00 16.11 -25.50
N THR A 729 -7.35 15.73 -24.27
CA THR A 729 -7.62 14.33 -23.91
C THR A 729 -8.75 13.73 -24.78
N ALA A 730 -9.85 14.49 -24.93
CA ALA A 730 -11.00 14.05 -25.74
C ALA A 730 -10.64 13.89 -27.23
N LEU A 731 -9.80 14.78 -27.76
CA LEU A 731 -9.38 14.73 -29.18
C LEU A 731 -8.33 13.64 -29.41
N THR A 732 -7.35 13.49 -28.52
CA THR A 732 -6.29 12.48 -28.64
C THR A 732 -6.87 11.05 -28.59
N GLN A 733 -7.89 10.80 -27.77
CA GLN A 733 -8.59 9.50 -27.75
C GLN A 733 -9.27 9.14 -29.07
N LEU A 734 -9.57 10.14 -29.89
CA LEU A 734 -10.14 9.98 -31.21
C LEU A 734 -9.11 10.09 -32.35
N GLY A 735 -7.82 10.16 -32.00
CA GLY A 735 -6.74 10.32 -32.98
C GLY A 735 -6.74 11.69 -33.68
N LEU A 736 -7.36 12.71 -33.09
CA LEU A 736 -7.43 14.07 -33.63
C LEU A 736 -6.34 14.96 -33.01
N ASN A 737 -5.84 15.94 -33.78
CA ASN A 737 -4.87 16.91 -33.33
C ASN A 737 -5.56 18.19 -32.82
N ILE A 738 -4.90 18.87 -31.90
CA ILE A 738 -5.37 20.13 -31.30
C ILE A 738 -4.43 21.28 -31.63
N VAL A 739 -4.97 22.46 -31.80
CA VAL A 739 -4.26 23.74 -31.73
C VAL A 739 -5.12 24.72 -30.96
N THR A 740 -4.61 25.29 -29.89
CA THR A 740 -5.28 26.26 -29.06
C THR A 740 -4.86 27.69 -29.43
N MET A 741 -5.80 28.62 -29.46
CA MET A 741 -5.60 30.05 -29.77
C MET A 741 -6.43 30.92 -28.85
N GLY A 742 -6.01 32.17 -28.61
CA GLY A 742 -6.77 33.16 -27.81
C GLY A 742 -6.17 33.40 -26.44
N ALA A 743 -6.98 33.91 -25.52
CA ALA A 743 -6.55 34.21 -24.16
C ALA A 743 -6.00 32.95 -23.52
N SER A 744 -4.77 33.07 -23.00
CA SER A 744 -3.86 31.98 -22.65
C SER A 744 -4.57 30.67 -22.40
N SER A 745 -4.32 29.70 -23.27
CA SER A 745 -4.75 28.30 -23.13
C SER A 745 -4.34 27.70 -21.77
N ASP A 746 -3.69 28.43 -20.96
CA ASP A 746 -2.85 28.13 -19.81
C ASP A 746 -3.47 28.59 -18.50
N ASN A 747 -4.56 29.33 -18.55
CA ASN A 747 -5.30 29.67 -17.35
C ASN A 747 -6.33 28.57 -17.09
N ALA A 748 -6.36 28.02 -15.88
CA ALA A 748 -7.36 27.02 -15.45
C ALA A 748 -8.81 27.48 -15.65
N ASP A 749 -9.02 28.80 -15.64
CA ASP A 749 -10.30 29.45 -15.93
C ASP A 749 -10.56 29.62 -17.44
N ALA A 750 -9.55 29.41 -18.30
CA ALA A 750 -9.72 29.47 -19.74
C ALA A 750 -10.50 28.26 -20.23
N LYS A 751 -11.63 28.53 -20.88
CA LYS A 751 -12.51 27.49 -21.43
C LYS A 751 -12.64 27.66 -22.93
N VAL A 752 -12.81 26.53 -23.63
CA VAL A 752 -13.10 26.55 -25.06
C VAL A 752 -14.38 27.29 -25.33
N GLN A 753 -14.29 28.38 -26.06
CA GLN A 753 -15.47 29.15 -26.55
C GLN A 753 -15.87 28.76 -27.97
N PHE A 754 -14.90 28.39 -28.79
CA PHE A 754 -15.12 28.02 -30.18
C PHE A 754 -14.25 26.85 -30.58
N GLN A 755 -14.78 25.94 -31.37
CA GLN A 755 -14.07 24.86 -32.03
C GLN A 755 -14.24 24.97 -33.55
N SER A 756 -13.19 24.74 -34.34
CA SER A 756 -13.22 24.92 -35.81
C SER A 756 -14.21 24.00 -36.50
N GLU A 757 -14.39 22.81 -35.97
CA GLU A 757 -15.34 21.83 -36.44
C GLU A 757 -16.48 21.68 -35.44
N SER A 758 -17.72 21.69 -35.91
CA SER A 758 -18.88 21.55 -35.01
C SER A 758 -18.96 20.16 -34.39
N ALA A 759 -19.47 20.07 -33.17
CA ALA A 759 -19.73 18.78 -32.52
C ALA A 759 -20.66 17.90 -33.41
N GLY A 760 -20.31 16.62 -33.56
CA GLY A 760 -21.00 15.67 -34.46
C GLY A 760 -20.55 15.72 -35.93
N THR A 761 -19.63 16.62 -36.28
CA THR A 761 -19.03 16.58 -37.64
C THR A 761 -18.10 15.38 -37.74
N SER A 762 -18.25 14.60 -38.85
CA SER A 762 -17.31 13.53 -39.15
C SER A 762 -16.08 14.09 -39.85
N VAL A 763 -14.90 13.84 -39.29
CA VAL A 763 -13.60 14.25 -39.82
C VAL A 763 -12.66 13.07 -39.89
N GLU A 764 -11.63 13.14 -40.75
CA GLU A 764 -10.59 12.11 -40.84
C GLU A 764 -9.75 12.09 -39.57
N VAL A 765 -9.36 10.91 -39.08
CA VAL A 765 -8.36 10.74 -38.05
C VAL A 765 -7.07 11.47 -38.44
N GLY A 766 -6.43 12.17 -37.52
CA GLY A 766 -5.32 13.09 -37.79
C GLY A 766 -5.72 14.54 -38.04
N THR A 767 -7.02 14.85 -38.30
CA THR A 767 -7.49 16.23 -38.52
C THR A 767 -7.16 17.13 -37.35
N VAL A 768 -6.83 18.40 -37.66
CA VAL A 768 -6.52 19.45 -36.65
C VAL A 768 -7.79 20.20 -36.28
N ILE A 769 -8.12 20.20 -35.01
CA ILE A 769 -9.21 20.97 -34.44
C ILE A 769 -8.62 22.22 -33.77
N ASN A 770 -8.95 23.40 -34.33
CA ASN A 770 -8.54 24.67 -33.74
C ASN A 770 -9.54 25.10 -32.67
N LEU A 771 -9.05 25.38 -31.48
CA LEU A 771 -9.86 25.81 -30.34
C LEU A 771 -9.54 27.26 -30.00
N THR A 772 -10.57 28.08 -29.84
CA THR A 772 -10.41 29.44 -29.30
C THR A 772 -10.79 29.42 -27.84
N MET A 773 -9.81 29.78 -26.99
CA MET A 773 -9.96 29.85 -25.54
C MET A 773 -10.32 31.26 -25.09
N SER A 774 -11.16 31.37 -24.05
CA SER A 774 -11.39 32.67 -23.37
C SER A 774 -11.56 32.47 -21.87
N ILE A 775 -11.18 33.46 -21.11
CA ILE A 775 -11.46 33.60 -19.68
C ILE A 775 -12.81 34.30 -19.55
N ASN A 776 -13.80 33.63 -18.97
CA ASN A 776 -15.05 34.28 -18.60
C ASN A 776 -14.80 35.18 -17.37
N ASP A 777 -14.45 36.42 -17.60
CA ASP A 777 -14.42 37.43 -16.54
C ASP A 777 -15.87 37.74 -16.16
N GLN A 778 -16.45 36.99 -15.22
CA GLN A 778 -17.75 37.30 -14.58
C GLN A 778 -17.54 38.35 -13.47
N SER A 779 -16.91 39.48 -13.80
CA SER A 779 -16.93 40.67 -12.98
C SER A 779 -17.57 41.81 -13.76
N GLY A 780 -18.90 41.80 -13.77
CA GLY A 780 -19.72 42.87 -14.27
C GLY A 780 -20.84 43.14 -13.27
#